data_9ce4b40a3a9d0746f79db995893dfb1f
#
_entry.id   9ce4b40a3a9d0746f79db995893dfb1f
#
_cell.length_a   1.000
_cell.length_b   1.000
_cell.length_c   1.000
_cell.angle_alpha   90.00
_cell.angle_beta   90.00
_cell.angle_gamma   90.00
#
_symmetry.space_group_name_H-M   'P 1'
#
loop_
_entity.id
_entity.type
_entity.pdbx_description
1 polymer ?
#
loop_
_entity_poly.entity_id
_entity_poly.type
_entity_poly.pdbx_seq_one_letter_code
_entity_poly.pdbx_strand_id
1 'polypeptide(L)'
;MIGIVVVSHSRALAEAAVELACEMVAERPPIAVAAGAGAGFGTDAVAVADAITAVDSPDGVLVLLDLGSAVLSAEMARELVPPDVAERVRLSPAPLVEGLVAAVVTAATGAPLDAVLEEAGRGLAAKLDHLGEAADPSTAGTTAPPAAPEVVAELPVDTPHGLHARPAARLVGLVRAADAAAVVTNLRTGRGPVDARSLSGLVTLAVRQGDRLRFEASGPGAESLTEAVRALAADSWGDRPSDQAPPAAPGSAGPTVVPVPPAAGPGGDVALGPAVVRGGAIDLSGYRPGGPAEEQRRSDAAVARALAELAALRRSATGGPGPVGAVLEAHEALLVDPGLIEAVSAGIAAGAPAPTAWEDRLSALGGELEAMDDPYLRARAEDVRSVRQRMLAALAGAGAPEDAVPAEGPPAVLVVRELDAATAATLDPHRVAGVVTLAGGDTGHGVLVARSRGIPVYHDAGPAAAAVAPGTVVGFDARARRFVVDPDESTRRSLRELSAARAVEAERVLATAREPGATADGHPVPVLANVTTPADAGRAVAFGAQGCGLLRTEILFGHLDDAPSVEAQAAAFAGIAEAFAGRPVTVRTWDVGGDKPLSFLPAPDEANPFLGERGLRLMRRAPEVLRDQLTAICLVARDHPVHVMFPMVSTAEEVAWALERLDEASSAIGGRPAGMRVGVMIEVPAAALAVRHVAQGLDFVSIGTNDLAQYTMAAERGNTAVSALADARQPVVLDLVARVCAEVPEGTHVAVCGDLAGDPAAAVVLAGLGVEELSVVPTRVALVKARLRDVTLAGAQDLARRALACGSAAEVRALLAGAAGAIPA
;
A
#
# COMPACT_ATOMS: atom_id res chain seq x y z
N MET A 1 -15.96 6.32 -50.60
CA MET A 1 -15.35 5.43 -49.60
C MET A 1 -15.28 6.16 -48.28
N ILE A 2 -15.50 5.48 -47.17
CA ILE A 2 -15.39 6.04 -45.84
C ILE A 2 -13.95 6.50 -45.54
N GLY A 3 -13.81 7.54 -44.73
CA GLY A 3 -12.51 7.93 -44.13
C GLY A 3 -12.18 7.10 -42.90
N ILE A 4 -10.91 6.86 -42.69
CA ILE A 4 -10.42 6.16 -41.48
C ILE A 4 -9.43 7.07 -40.75
N VAL A 5 -9.62 7.26 -39.43
CA VAL A 5 -8.67 7.98 -38.56
C VAL A 5 -8.09 7.00 -37.57
N VAL A 6 -6.77 6.99 -37.46
CA VAL A 6 -6.05 6.19 -36.48
C VAL A 6 -5.51 7.11 -35.38
N VAL A 7 -6.03 6.95 -34.18
CA VAL A 7 -5.61 7.73 -32.99
C VAL A 7 -4.76 6.85 -32.10
N SER A 8 -3.54 7.29 -31.84
CA SER A 8 -2.59 6.52 -31.02
C SER A 8 -1.67 7.43 -30.20
N HIS A 9 -1.24 6.95 -29.04
CA HIS A 9 -0.20 7.62 -28.23
C HIS A 9 1.15 7.62 -28.94
N SER A 10 1.41 6.65 -29.82
CA SER A 10 2.66 6.49 -30.54
C SER A 10 2.47 6.68 -32.04
N ARG A 11 3.09 7.71 -32.60
CA ARG A 11 3.07 7.96 -34.05
C ARG A 11 3.67 6.79 -34.82
N ALA A 12 4.81 6.25 -34.36
CA ALA A 12 5.47 5.12 -35.02
C ALA A 12 4.59 3.86 -35.03
N LEU A 13 3.83 3.58 -33.94
CA LEU A 13 2.88 2.48 -33.91
C LEU A 13 1.73 2.67 -34.90
N ALA A 14 1.14 3.85 -34.93
CA ALA A 14 0.02 4.15 -35.80
C ALA A 14 0.44 4.08 -37.29
N GLU A 15 1.57 4.66 -37.65
CA GLU A 15 2.09 4.64 -39.02
C GLU A 15 2.42 3.21 -39.45
N ALA A 16 3.07 2.39 -38.62
CA ALA A 16 3.35 0.99 -38.94
C ALA A 16 2.07 0.14 -39.08
N ALA A 17 1.04 0.37 -38.25
CA ALA A 17 -0.24 -0.31 -38.36
C ALA A 17 -0.97 0.07 -39.65
N VAL A 18 -0.95 1.34 -40.06
CA VAL A 18 -1.52 1.83 -41.31
C VAL A 18 -0.77 1.22 -42.50
N GLU A 19 0.55 1.19 -42.50
CA GLU A 19 1.36 0.57 -43.54
C GLU A 19 0.99 -0.90 -43.73
N LEU A 20 0.95 -1.66 -42.63
CA LEU A 20 0.55 -3.06 -42.63
C LEU A 20 -0.86 -3.27 -43.22
N ALA A 21 -1.85 -2.47 -42.78
CA ALA A 21 -3.22 -2.60 -43.27
C ALA A 21 -3.34 -2.25 -44.77
N CYS A 22 -2.57 -1.27 -45.22
CA CYS A 22 -2.57 -0.83 -46.60
C CYS A 22 -1.88 -1.81 -47.59
N GLU A 23 -1.01 -2.71 -47.09
CA GLU A 23 -0.44 -3.78 -47.91
C GLU A 23 -1.48 -4.83 -48.34
N MET A 24 -2.62 -4.89 -47.62
CA MET A 24 -3.68 -5.88 -47.89
C MET A 24 -4.65 -5.46 -49.01
N VAL A 25 -4.55 -4.23 -49.51
CA VAL A 25 -5.52 -3.68 -50.46
C VAL A 25 -4.84 -3.02 -51.66
N ALA A 26 -5.44 -3.17 -52.86
CA ALA A 26 -4.95 -2.53 -54.10
C ALA A 26 -5.33 -1.04 -54.16
N GLU A 27 -6.51 -0.68 -53.65
CA GLU A 27 -7.03 0.67 -53.63
C GLU A 27 -7.20 1.10 -52.13
N ARG A 28 -6.48 2.14 -51.73
CA ARG A 28 -6.44 2.59 -50.33
C ARG A 28 -7.61 3.53 -50.04
N PRO A 29 -8.37 3.29 -48.94
CA PRO A 29 -9.33 4.28 -48.48
C PRO A 29 -8.58 5.53 -47.92
N PRO A 30 -9.23 6.69 -47.79
CA PRO A 30 -8.67 7.86 -47.16
C PRO A 30 -8.34 7.54 -45.69
N ILE A 31 -7.05 7.62 -45.29
CA ILE A 31 -6.59 7.34 -43.92
C ILE A 31 -5.78 8.52 -43.43
N ALA A 32 -6.08 8.98 -42.18
CA ALA A 32 -5.28 9.97 -41.48
C ALA A 32 -4.82 9.43 -40.10
N VAL A 33 -3.64 9.85 -39.69
CA VAL A 33 -3.05 9.48 -38.43
C VAL A 33 -2.97 10.69 -37.49
N ALA A 34 -3.65 10.60 -36.35
CA ALA A 34 -3.57 11.57 -35.27
C ALA A 34 -2.87 10.91 -34.08
N ALA A 35 -1.54 11.02 -33.98
CA ALA A 35 -0.78 10.29 -33.00
C ALA A 35 0.41 11.10 -32.46
N GLY A 36 0.69 10.92 -31.19
CA GLY A 36 1.72 11.65 -30.46
C GLY A 36 1.28 13.06 -30.06
N ALA A 37 1.82 13.57 -28.96
CA ALA A 37 1.68 14.97 -28.55
C ALA A 37 3.02 15.68 -28.78
N GLY A 38 3.10 16.48 -29.83
CA GLY A 38 4.37 17.08 -30.27
C GLY A 38 5.39 16.03 -30.71
N ALA A 39 6.56 15.97 -30.07
CA ALA A 39 7.60 14.97 -30.34
C ALA A 39 7.55 13.74 -29.42
N GLY A 40 6.59 13.66 -28.49
CA GLY A 40 6.45 12.61 -27.48
C GLY A 40 5.21 11.72 -27.64
N PHE A 41 5.03 10.84 -26.68
CA PHE A 41 3.82 10.03 -26.56
C PHE A 41 2.63 10.89 -26.09
N GLY A 42 1.44 10.61 -26.57
CA GLY A 42 0.20 11.27 -26.17
C GLY A 42 -0.80 11.41 -27.30
N THR A 43 -1.95 12.02 -27.03
CA THR A 43 -3.00 12.31 -28.00
C THR A 43 -3.46 13.75 -27.86
N ASP A 44 -3.84 14.39 -28.95
CA ASP A 44 -4.27 15.79 -29.01
C ASP A 44 -5.61 15.87 -29.74
N ALA A 45 -6.65 16.36 -29.05
CA ALA A 45 -8.01 16.46 -29.59
C ALA A 45 -8.11 17.35 -30.83
N VAL A 46 -7.29 18.42 -30.92
CA VAL A 46 -7.27 19.30 -32.10
C VAL A 46 -6.68 18.55 -33.29
N ALA A 47 -5.56 17.82 -33.08
CA ALA A 47 -4.97 17.01 -34.13
C ALA A 47 -5.92 15.88 -34.60
N VAL A 48 -6.74 15.31 -33.71
CA VAL A 48 -7.75 14.32 -34.04
C VAL A 48 -8.89 14.97 -34.85
N ALA A 49 -9.34 16.17 -34.48
CA ALA A 49 -10.37 16.91 -35.25
C ALA A 49 -9.89 17.29 -36.67
N ASP A 50 -8.63 17.71 -36.79
CA ASP A 50 -7.99 17.99 -38.08
C ASP A 50 -7.91 16.73 -38.94
N ALA A 51 -7.54 15.59 -38.34
CA ALA A 51 -7.49 14.30 -39.03
C ALA A 51 -8.88 13.82 -39.51
N ILE A 52 -9.93 13.98 -38.67
CA ILE A 52 -11.32 13.70 -39.04
C ILE A 52 -11.72 14.55 -40.25
N THR A 53 -11.43 15.86 -40.17
CA THR A 53 -11.77 16.81 -41.25
C THR A 53 -11.03 16.47 -42.56
N ALA A 54 -9.79 16.01 -42.48
CA ALA A 54 -8.95 15.67 -43.60
C ALA A 54 -9.47 14.44 -44.40
N VAL A 55 -10.16 13.51 -43.75
CA VAL A 55 -10.69 12.28 -44.38
C VAL A 55 -12.22 12.25 -44.42
N ASP A 56 -12.87 13.37 -44.07
CA ASP A 56 -14.34 13.44 -44.08
C ASP A 56 -14.90 13.18 -45.49
N SER A 57 -15.95 12.41 -45.53
CA SER A 57 -16.66 12.07 -46.76
C SER A 57 -18.15 11.90 -46.49
N PRO A 58 -19.01 11.96 -47.53
CA PRO A 58 -20.44 11.66 -47.36
C PRO A 58 -20.72 10.25 -46.86
N ASP A 59 -19.77 9.32 -47.01
CA ASP A 59 -19.87 7.93 -46.57
C ASP A 59 -19.52 7.75 -45.08
N GLY A 60 -19.01 8.83 -44.42
CA GLY A 60 -18.66 8.90 -43.01
C GLY A 60 -17.20 8.61 -42.70
N VAL A 61 -16.87 8.71 -41.39
CA VAL A 61 -15.51 8.53 -40.83
C VAL A 61 -15.53 7.53 -39.71
N LEU A 62 -14.65 6.52 -39.79
CA LEU A 62 -14.38 5.58 -38.71
C LEU A 62 -13.10 5.98 -37.95
N VAL A 63 -13.16 6.06 -36.65
CA VAL A 63 -12.01 6.37 -35.78
C VAL A 63 -11.63 5.14 -34.97
N LEU A 64 -10.41 4.66 -35.16
CA LEU A 64 -9.79 3.55 -34.39
C LEU A 64 -8.82 4.10 -33.34
N LEU A 65 -8.78 3.49 -32.17
CA LEU A 65 -8.18 4.03 -30.96
C LEU A 65 -7.28 2.98 -30.31
N ASP A 66 -6.15 3.38 -29.69
CA ASP A 66 -5.27 2.45 -28.99
C ASP A 66 -5.61 2.27 -27.49
N LEU A 67 -5.62 3.33 -26.71
CA LEU A 67 -5.82 3.27 -25.25
C LEU A 67 -6.94 4.23 -24.82
N GLY A 68 -7.40 4.08 -23.56
CA GLY A 68 -8.56 4.82 -23.04
C GLY A 68 -8.48 6.34 -23.14
N SER A 69 -7.29 6.96 -22.99
CA SER A 69 -7.13 8.42 -23.13
C SER A 69 -7.26 8.88 -24.60
N ALA A 70 -7.01 8.01 -25.58
CA ALA A 70 -7.30 8.31 -26.99
C ALA A 70 -8.80 8.43 -27.24
N VAL A 71 -9.63 7.69 -26.51
CA VAL A 71 -11.10 7.80 -26.55
C VAL A 71 -11.54 9.20 -26.15
N LEU A 72 -11.03 9.71 -25.01
CA LEU A 72 -11.35 11.06 -24.52
C LEU A 72 -10.96 12.14 -25.55
N SER A 73 -9.76 12.02 -26.16
CA SER A 73 -9.32 12.96 -27.19
C SER A 73 -10.21 12.90 -28.44
N ALA A 74 -10.68 11.71 -28.81
CA ALA A 74 -11.57 11.55 -29.96
C ALA A 74 -13.01 12.03 -29.68
N GLU A 75 -13.51 11.85 -28.44
CA GLU A 75 -14.78 12.42 -28.00
C GLU A 75 -14.74 13.95 -28.02
N MET A 76 -13.69 14.55 -27.45
CA MET A 76 -13.49 16.01 -27.54
C MET A 76 -13.34 16.50 -29.00
N ALA A 77 -12.63 15.75 -29.83
CA ALA A 77 -12.49 16.09 -31.25
C ALA A 77 -13.82 16.13 -31.98
N ARG A 78 -14.78 15.26 -31.63
CA ARG A 78 -16.15 15.30 -32.19
C ARG A 78 -16.90 16.57 -31.84
N GLU A 79 -16.59 17.23 -30.71
CA GLU A 79 -17.17 18.52 -30.36
C GLU A 79 -16.50 19.71 -31.09
N LEU A 80 -15.27 19.51 -31.59
CA LEU A 80 -14.48 20.51 -32.28
C LEU A 80 -14.75 20.56 -33.79
N VAL A 81 -15.27 19.46 -34.39
CA VAL A 81 -15.65 19.46 -35.84
C VAL A 81 -17.06 20.01 -36.05
N PRO A 82 -17.41 20.45 -37.28
CA PRO A 82 -18.76 20.90 -37.61
C PRO A 82 -19.82 19.85 -37.26
N PRO A 83 -21.03 20.25 -36.79
CA PRO A 83 -22.06 19.31 -36.34
C PRO A 83 -22.46 18.27 -37.40
N ASP A 84 -22.49 18.65 -38.65
CA ASP A 84 -22.80 17.74 -39.76
C ASP A 84 -21.70 16.70 -40.04
N VAL A 85 -20.44 17.01 -39.73
CA VAL A 85 -19.32 16.06 -39.73
C VAL A 85 -19.42 15.13 -38.51
N ALA A 86 -19.64 15.68 -37.30
CA ALA A 86 -19.74 14.93 -36.07
C ALA A 86 -20.81 13.82 -36.09
N GLU A 87 -21.94 14.06 -36.83
CA GLU A 87 -23.03 13.08 -36.96
C GLU A 87 -22.62 11.82 -37.72
N ARG A 88 -21.66 11.91 -38.65
CA ARG A 88 -21.15 10.78 -39.42
C ARG A 88 -19.82 10.20 -38.96
N VAL A 89 -19.31 10.64 -37.81
CA VAL A 89 -18.14 10.05 -37.20
C VAL A 89 -18.57 8.91 -36.27
N ARG A 90 -17.89 7.76 -36.37
CA ARG A 90 -18.05 6.62 -35.47
C ARG A 90 -16.71 6.26 -34.79
N LEU A 91 -16.73 6.17 -33.47
CA LEU A 91 -15.59 5.66 -32.71
C LEU A 91 -15.71 4.14 -32.58
N SER A 92 -14.62 3.42 -32.83
CA SER A 92 -14.61 1.95 -32.81
C SER A 92 -13.90 1.41 -31.54
N PRO A 93 -14.51 0.46 -30.83
CA PRO A 93 -13.86 -0.28 -29.73
C PRO A 93 -12.95 -1.42 -30.24
N ALA A 94 -12.78 -1.56 -31.56
CA ALA A 94 -11.99 -2.63 -32.14
C ALA A 94 -10.50 -2.56 -31.71
N PRO A 95 -9.81 -3.71 -31.61
CA PRO A 95 -8.37 -3.73 -31.38
C PRO A 95 -7.65 -3.02 -32.51
N LEU A 96 -6.71 -2.11 -32.17
CA LEU A 96 -6.16 -1.14 -33.14
C LEU A 96 -5.58 -1.79 -34.39
N VAL A 97 -4.74 -2.82 -34.28
CA VAL A 97 -4.04 -3.41 -35.41
C VAL A 97 -4.96 -4.32 -36.22
N GLU A 98 -5.58 -5.30 -35.58
CA GLU A 98 -6.46 -6.26 -36.23
C GLU A 98 -7.73 -5.60 -36.76
N GLY A 99 -8.29 -4.67 -36.02
CA GLY A 99 -9.46 -3.91 -36.39
C GLY A 99 -9.16 -2.95 -37.55
N LEU A 100 -7.97 -2.33 -37.58
CA LEU A 100 -7.55 -1.48 -38.69
C LEU A 100 -7.39 -2.28 -39.99
N VAL A 101 -6.77 -3.45 -39.95
CA VAL A 101 -6.63 -4.33 -41.12
C VAL A 101 -8.02 -4.71 -41.65
N ALA A 102 -8.94 -5.15 -40.80
CA ALA A 102 -10.30 -5.49 -41.19
C ALA A 102 -11.06 -4.28 -41.75
N ALA A 103 -10.93 -3.11 -41.11
CA ALA A 103 -11.56 -1.88 -41.55
C ALA A 103 -11.07 -1.43 -42.96
N VAL A 104 -9.75 -1.44 -43.18
CA VAL A 104 -9.15 -1.03 -44.43
C VAL A 104 -9.58 -1.96 -45.56
N VAL A 105 -9.55 -3.28 -45.35
CA VAL A 105 -9.96 -4.27 -46.34
C VAL A 105 -11.45 -4.10 -46.69
N THR A 106 -12.31 -3.93 -45.69
CA THR A 106 -13.74 -3.79 -45.90
C THR A 106 -14.09 -2.43 -46.53
N ALA A 107 -13.43 -1.35 -46.11
CA ALA A 107 -13.64 -0.03 -46.73
C ALA A 107 -13.20 0.02 -48.20
N ALA A 108 -12.13 -0.67 -48.58
CA ALA A 108 -11.64 -0.77 -49.92
C ALA A 108 -12.65 -1.46 -50.88
N THR A 109 -13.59 -2.26 -50.37
CA THR A 109 -14.68 -2.84 -51.16
C THR A 109 -15.86 -1.87 -51.40
N GLY A 110 -15.81 -0.67 -50.82
CA GLY A 110 -16.91 0.31 -50.89
C GLY A 110 -18.06 0.02 -49.93
N ALA A 111 -17.83 -0.75 -48.89
CA ALA A 111 -18.83 -1.08 -47.86
C ALA A 111 -19.26 0.16 -47.05
N PRO A 112 -20.54 0.23 -46.60
CA PRO A 112 -21.02 1.34 -45.77
C PRO A 112 -20.38 1.34 -44.37
N LEU A 113 -20.35 2.51 -43.69
CA LEU A 113 -19.68 2.74 -42.43
C LEU A 113 -20.05 1.72 -41.35
N ASP A 114 -21.31 1.37 -41.20
CA ASP A 114 -21.75 0.42 -40.16
C ASP A 114 -21.21 -1.00 -40.41
N ALA A 115 -21.08 -1.42 -41.66
CA ALA A 115 -20.49 -2.72 -42.03
C ALA A 115 -18.98 -2.73 -41.75
N VAL A 116 -18.28 -1.62 -42.01
CA VAL A 116 -16.85 -1.48 -41.74
C VAL A 116 -16.59 -1.44 -40.21
N LEU A 117 -17.44 -0.75 -39.44
CA LEU A 117 -17.38 -0.75 -37.96
C LEU A 117 -17.59 -2.16 -37.39
N GLU A 118 -18.56 -2.90 -37.88
CA GLU A 118 -18.85 -4.27 -37.44
C GLU A 118 -17.69 -5.21 -37.75
N GLU A 119 -17.11 -5.14 -38.93
CA GLU A 119 -16.00 -6.00 -39.32
C GLU A 119 -14.70 -5.64 -38.60
N ALA A 120 -14.47 -4.35 -38.37
CA ALA A 120 -13.38 -3.92 -37.50
C ALA A 120 -13.47 -4.54 -36.10
N GLY A 121 -14.69 -4.59 -35.54
CA GLY A 121 -14.95 -5.24 -34.25
C GLY A 121 -14.66 -6.75 -34.21
N ARG A 122 -14.81 -7.39 -35.40
CA ARG A 122 -14.50 -8.81 -35.56
C ARG A 122 -13.03 -9.10 -35.88
N GLY A 123 -12.20 -8.08 -36.07
CA GLY A 123 -10.80 -8.22 -36.50
C GLY A 123 -9.97 -9.18 -35.62
N LEU A 124 -10.31 -9.34 -34.34
CA LEU A 124 -9.65 -10.25 -33.45
C LEU A 124 -10.11 -11.71 -33.58
N ALA A 125 -11.31 -11.95 -34.13
CA ALA A 125 -11.93 -13.28 -34.22
C ALA A 125 -11.06 -14.30 -34.99
N ALA A 126 -10.49 -13.88 -36.13
CA ALA A 126 -9.62 -14.73 -36.94
C ALA A 126 -8.35 -15.16 -36.19
N LYS A 127 -7.82 -14.32 -35.27
CA LYS A 127 -6.65 -14.61 -34.47
C LYS A 127 -7.00 -15.58 -33.32
N LEU A 128 -8.15 -15.38 -32.70
CA LEU A 128 -8.68 -16.28 -31.66
C LEU A 128 -9.00 -17.66 -32.23
N ASP A 129 -9.63 -17.72 -33.43
CA ASP A 129 -9.92 -18.97 -34.10
C ASP A 129 -8.67 -19.75 -34.51
N HIS A 130 -7.61 -19.03 -34.89
CA HIS A 130 -6.31 -19.66 -35.25
C HIS A 130 -5.53 -20.18 -34.05
N LEU A 131 -5.74 -19.57 -32.86
CA LEU A 131 -5.16 -20.01 -31.59
C LEU A 131 -5.99 -21.08 -30.89
N GLY A 132 -7.13 -21.49 -31.48
CA GLY A 132 -8.05 -22.47 -30.90
C GLY A 132 -8.96 -21.88 -29.80
N GLU A 133 -8.93 -20.58 -29.63
CA GLU A 133 -9.86 -19.83 -28.78
C GLU A 133 -11.01 -19.33 -29.64
N ALA A 134 -12.05 -20.17 -29.80
CA ALA A 134 -13.28 -19.72 -30.44
C ALA A 134 -13.88 -18.59 -29.59
N ALA A 135 -13.90 -17.39 -30.12
CA ALA A 135 -14.78 -16.36 -29.59
C ALA A 135 -16.21 -16.78 -29.89
N ASP A 136 -16.80 -17.59 -29.03
CA ASP A 136 -18.21 -17.88 -29.06
C ASP A 136 -18.96 -16.71 -28.40
N PRO A 137 -19.69 -15.87 -29.16
CA PRO A 137 -20.54 -14.85 -28.58
C PRO A 137 -21.74 -15.43 -27.83
N SER A 138 -21.80 -16.74 -27.62
CA SER A 138 -22.89 -17.45 -26.97
C SER A 138 -22.48 -18.40 -25.84
N THR A 139 -21.32 -18.26 -25.26
CA THR A 139 -21.03 -18.83 -23.95
C THR A 139 -21.32 -17.82 -22.81
N ALA A 140 -22.42 -17.13 -22.86
CA ALA A 140 -23.33 -17.15 -21.75
C ALA A 140 -23.75 -18.62 -21.59
N GLY A 141 -23.14 -19.32 -20.64
CA GLY A 141 -23.49 -20.69 -20.33
C GLY A 141 -24.99 -20.80 -20.23
N THR A 142 -25.55 -21.74 -20.96
CA THR A 142 -26.92 -22.21 -20.82
C THR A 142 -27.00 -22.97 -19.48
N THR A 143 -26.85 -22.24 -18.39
CA THR A 143 -27.71 -22.49 -17.23
C THR A 143 -29.11 -22.13 -17.69
N ALA A 144 -30.06 -23.02 -17.48
CA ALA A 144 -31.46 -22.75 -17.68
C ALA A 144 -31.77 -21.31 -17.20
N PRO A 145 -32.63 -20.54 -17.91
CA PRO A 145 -32.87 -19.17 -17.54
C PRO A 145 -33.12 -19.13 -16.03
N PRO A 146 -32.43 -18.30 -15.26
CA PRO A 146 -32.68 -18.24 -13.83
C PRO A 146 -34.15 -17.97 -13.64
N ALA A 147 -34.83 -18.76 -12.79
CA ALA A 147 -36.18 -18.47 -12.37
C ALA A 147 -36.21 -16.97 -12.04
N ALA A 148 -37.29 -16.28 -12.46
CA ALA A 148 -37.41 -14.85 -12.24
C ALA A 148 -37.07 -14.58 -10.75
N PRO A 149 -36.22 -13.57 -10.45
CA PRO A 149 -35.75 -13.36 -9.10
C PRO A 149 -36.92 -13.21 -8.16
N GLU A 150 -37.00 -14.05 -7.10
CA GLU A 150 -38.06 -14.03 -6.16
C GLU A 150 -37.98 -12.85 -5.22
N VAL A 151 -36.73 -12.43 -4.91
CA VAL A 151 -36.44 -11.28 -4.04
C VAL A 151 -35.31 -10.44 -4.67
N VAL A 152 -35.57 -9.13 -4.73
CA VAL A 152 -34.57 -8.14 -5.20
C VAL A 152 -34.34 -7.13 -4.08
N ALA A 153 -33.08 -6.81 -3.82
CA ALA A 153 -32.67 -5.77 -2.89
C ALA A 153 -31.63 -4.86 -3.52
N GLU A 154 -31.72 -3.57 -3.22
CA GLU A 154 -30.65 -2.63 -3.50
C GLU A 154 -29.93 -2.32 -2.18
N LEU A 155 -28.63 -2.55 -2.16
CA LEU A 155 -27.79 -2.50 -0.98
C LEU A 155 -26.75 -1.40 -1.16
N PRO A 156 -26.65 -0.44 -0.23
CA PRO A 156 -25.58 0.56 -0.27
C PRO A 156 -24.26 -0.12 0.12
N VAL A 157 -23.16 0.37 -0.43
CA VAL A 157 -21.81 -0.03 -0.05
C VAL A 157 -21.13 1.16 0.60
N ASP A 158 -21.01 1.11 1.91
CA ASP A 158 -20.45 2.17 2.75
C ASP A 158 -19.01 1.87 3.21
N THR A 159 -18.49 0.67 2.90
CA THR A 159 -17.11 0.28 3.23
C THR A 159 -16.08 1.15 2.50
N PRO A 160 -15.02 1.62 3.18
CA PRO A 160 -14.04 2.58 2.65
C PRO A 160 -13.38 2.16 1.33
N HIS A 161 -13.20 0.85 1.16
CA HIS A 161 -12.58 0.25 -0.03
C HIS A 161 -13.58 -0.50 -0.91
N GLY A 162 -14.88 -0.19 -0.78
CA GLY A 162 -15.93 -0.89 -1.50
C GLY A 162 -16.04 -2.36 -1.11
N LEU A 163 -16.58 -3.19 -2.00
CA LEU A 163 -16.75 -4.63 -1.76
C LEU A 163 -15.41 -5.36 -2.04
N HIS A 164 -14.39 -5.10 -1.22
CA HIS A 164 -13.09 -5.77 -1.30
C HIS A 164 -13.11 -7.20 -0.73
N ALA A 165 -11.96 -7.89 -0.70
CA ALA A 165 -11.87 -9.31 -0.40
C ALA A 165 -12.57 -9.75 0.90
N ARG A 166 -12.49 -8.96 2.00
CA ARG A 166 -13.10 -9.32 3.29
C ARG A 166 -14.62 -9.19 3.27
N PRO A 167 -15.24 -8.04 2.90
CA PRO A 167 -16.69 -7.94 2.72
C PRO A 167 -17.24 -8.92 1.69
N ALA A 168 -16.53 -9.10 0.56
CA ALA A 168 -16.91 -10.06 -0.47
C ALA A 168 -16.88 -11.50 0.07
N ALA A 169 -15.86 -11.90 0.84
CA ALA A 169 -15.77 -13.22 1.45
C ALA A 169 -16.92 -13.49 2.45
N ARG A 170 -17.33 -12.46 3.21
CA ARG A 170 -18.48 -12.58 4.12
C ARG A 170 -19.80 -12.73 3.38
N LEU A 171 -20.00 -11.94 2.31
CA LEU A 171 -21.16 -12.12 1.44
C LEU A 171 -21.19 -13.52 0.85
N VAL A 172 -20.06 -13.99 0.29
CA VAL A 172 -19.90 -15.36 -0.21
C VAL A 172 -20.26 -16.40 0.88
N GLY A 173 -19.79 -16.20 2.11
CA GLY A 173 -20.08 -17.10 3.24
C GLY A 173 -21.58 -17.19 3.54
N LEU A 174 -22.30 -16.07 3.56
CA LEU A 174 -23.75 -16.06 3.76
C LEU A 174 -24.50 -16.77 2.63
N VAL A 175 -24.13 -16.49 1.38
CA VAL A 175 -24.80 -17.08 0.21
C VAL A 175 -24.55 -18.60 0.14
N ARG A 176 -23.33 -19.05 0.50
CA ARG A 176 -23.01 -20.49 0.54
C ARG A 176 -23.72 -21.26 1.64
N ALA A 177 -24.02 -20.59 2.76
CA ALA A 177 -24.74 -21.20 3.88
C ALA A 177 -26.25 -21.27 3.65
N ALA A 178 -26.77 -20.57 2.64
CA ALA A 178 -28.21 -20.49 2.34
C ALA A 178 -28.64 -21.50 1.27
N ASP A 179 -29.85 -22.01 1.39
CA ASP A 179 -30.52 -22.81 0.33
C ASP A 179 -31.16 -21.87 -0.71
N ALA A 180 -30.34 -21.06 -1.34
CA ALA A 180 -30.74 -20.06 -2.33
C ALA A 180 -29.56 -19.76 -3.32
N ALA A 181 -29.92 -19.38 -4.54
CA ALA A 181 -28.99 -18.81 -5.50
C ALA A 181 -29.12 -17.28 -5.50
N ALA A 182 -28.01 -16.56 -5.65
CA ALA A 182 -28.04 -15.12 -5.73
C ALA A 182 -27.00 -14.58 -6.72
N VAL A 183 -27.35 -13.45 -7.36
CA VAL A 183 -26.45 -12.71 -8.24
C VAL A 183 -26.37 -11.25 -7.81
N VAL A 184 -25.24 -10.61 -8.13
CA VAL A 184 -24.96 -9.22 -7.76
C VAL A 184 -24.58 -8.42 -8.99
N THR A 185 -25.12 -7.20 -9.08
CA THR A 185 -24.79 -6.23 -10.12
C THR A 185 -24.43 -4.90 -9.47
N ASN A 186 -23.35 -4.26 -9.90
CA ASN A 186 -23.01 -2.90 -9.51
C ASN A 186 -23.82 -1.90 -10.34
N LEU A 187 -24.73 -1.16 -9.70
CA LEU A 187 -25.64 -0.25 -10.38
C LEU A 187 -24.96 0.98 -10.97
N ARG A 188 -23.82 1.41 -10.43
CA ARG A 188 -23.08 2.55 -10.97
C ARG A 188 -22.33 2.19 -12.25
N THR A 189 -21.66 1.05 -12.29
CA THR A 189 -20.84 0.64 -13.43
C THR A 189 -21.58 -0.22 -14.43
N GLY A 190 -22.73 -0.77 -14.08
CA GLY A 190 -23.48 -1.76 -14.87
C GLY A 190 -22.78 -3.13 -14.94
N ARG A 191 -21.65 -3.35 -14.23
CA ARG A 191 -20.94 -4.64 -14.21
C ARG A 191 -21.75 -5.69 -13.45
N GLY A 192 -21.81 -6.89 -13.94
CA GLY A 192 -22.60 -8.00 -13.46
C GLY A 192 -23.73 -8.35 -14.46
N PRO A 193 -24.66 -9.26 -14.12
CA PRO A 193 -24.71 -9.99 -12.84
C PRO A 193 -23.59 -11.01 -12.68
N VAL A 194 -23.04 -11.13 -11.47
CA VAL A 194 -22.08 -12.18 -11.09
C VAL A 194 -22.67 -13.06 -9.99
N ASP A 195 -22.31 -14.34 -9.96
CA ASP A 195 -22.73 -15.25 -8.89
C ASP A 195 -22.19 -14.76 -7.53
N ALA A 196 -23.09 -14.51 -6.60
CA ALA A 196 -22.74 -14.02 -5.26
C ALA A 196 -21.93 -15.03 -4.42
N ARG A 197 -21.76 -16.28 -4.88
CA ARG A 197 -20.86 -17.28 -4.29
C ARG A 197 -19.42 -17.16 -4.80
N SER A 198 -19.19 -16.40 -5.86
CA SER A 198 -17.88 -16.20 -6.47
C SER A 198 -17.17 -14.97 -5.90
N LEU A 199 -16.10 -15.20 -5.13
CA LEU A 199 -15.26 -14.11 -4.61
C LEU A 199 -14.58 -13.35 -5.74
N SER A 200 -14.04 -14.07 -6.72
CA SER A 200 -13.38 -13.46 -7.87
C SER A 200 -14.36 -12.63 -8.69
N GLY A 201 -15.57 -13.16 -8.95
CA GLY A 201 -16.63 -12.43 -9.62
C GLY A 201 -17.04 -11.14 -8.90
N LEU A 202 -17.22 -11.19 -7.58
CA LEU A 202 -17.59 -10.02 -6.78
C LEU A 202 -16.49 -8.93 -6.81
N VAL A 203 -15.23 -9.32 -6.77
CA VAL A 203 -14.10 -8.36 -6.85
C VAL A 203 -14.05 -7.68 -8.22
N THR A 204 -14.36 -8.40 -9.32
CA THR A 204 -14.38 -7.81 -10.68
C THR A 204 -15.52 -6.82 -10.92
N LEU A 205 -16.52 -6.74 -10.04
CA LEU A 205 -17.55 -5.69 -10.07
C LEU A 205 -16.99 -4.29 -9.85
N ALA A 206 -15.75 -4.16 -9.36
CA ALA A 206 -15.07 -2.90 -9.06
C ALA A 206 -15.96 -1.95 -8.23
N VAL A 207 -16.53 -2.49 -7.17
CA VAL A 207 -17.45 -1.77 -6.28
C VAL A 207 -16.65 -0.82 -5.40
N ARG A 208 -17.06 0.45 -5.36
CA ARG A 208 -16.44 1.50 -4.54
C ARG A 208 -17.38 1.92 -3.41
N GLN A 209 -16.86 2.61 -2.44
CA GLN A 209 -17.67 3.28 -1.42
C GLN A 209 -18.69 4.22 -2.08
N GLY A 210 -19.93 4.19 -1.59
CA GLY A 210 -21.05 4.94 -2.15
C GLY A 210 -21.74 4.27 -3.32
N ASP A 211 -21.22 3.16 -3.85
CA ASP A 211 -21.93 2.39 -4.87
C ASP A 211 -23.17 1.71 -4.30
N ARG A 212 -24.11 1.38 -5.19
CA ARG A 212 -25.27 0.54 -4.85
C ARG A 212 -25.18 -0.76 -5.63
N LEU A 213 -25.41 -1.86 -4.93
CA LEU A 213 -25.48 -3.19 -5.49
C LEU A 213 -26.94 -3.62 -5.63
N ARG A 214 -27.30 -4.17 -6.77
CA ARG A 214 -28.52 -4.94 -6.92
C ARG A 214 -28.20 -6.39 -6.59
N PHE A 215 -28.83 -6.89 -5.56
CA PHE A 215 -28.77 -8.26 -5.10
C PHE A 215 -30.09 -8.96 -5.47
N GLU A 216 -30.02 -10.05 -6.22
CA GLU A 216 -31.17 -10.78 -6.73
C GLU A 216 -31.04 -12.23 -6.27
N ALA A 217 -31.99 -12.69 -5.48
CA ALA A 217 -32.00 -14.04 -4.91
C ALA A 217 -33.21 -14.87 -5.38
N SER A 218 -33.01 -16.17 -5.51
CA SER A 218 -34.03 -17.15 -5.89
C SER A 218 -33.83 -18.45 -5.13
N GLY A 219 -34.92 -19.17 -4.87
CA GLY A 219 -34.99 -20.44 -4.14
C GLY A 219 -35.56 -20.35 -2.75
N PRO A 220 -35.77 -21.49 -2.06
CA PRO A 220 -36.48 -21.57 -0.79
C PRO A 220 -35.94 -20.69 0.33
N GLY A 221 -34.65 -20.39 0.30
CA GLY A 221 -33.96 -19.53 1.27
C GLY A 221 -33.84 -18.07 0.86
N ALA A 222 -34.38 -17.61 -0.29
CA ALA A 222 -34.12 -16.30 -0.87
C ALA A 222 -34.50 -15.12 0.04
N GLU A 223 -35.64 -15.17 0.73
CA GLU A 223 -36.05 -14.12 1.67
C GLU A 223 -35.10 -14.03 2.88
N SER A 224 -34.78 -15.15 3.51
CA SER A 224 -33.92 -15.20 4.69
C SER A 224 -32.49 -14.81 4.34
N LEU A 225 -32.01 -15.19 3.17
CA LEU A 225 -30.70 -14.78 2.65
C LEU A 225 -30.66 -13.26 2.42
N THR A 226 -31.66 -12.70 1.75
CA THR A 226 -31.73 -11.27 1.46
C THR A 226 -31.76 -10.44 2.74
N GLU A 227 -32.46 -10.91 3.78
CA GLU A 227 -32.50 -10.26 5.10
C GLU A 227 -31.12 -10.32 5.78
N ALA A 228 -30.42 -11.46 5.71
CA ALA A 228 -29.07 -11.62 6.24
C ALA A 228 -28.07 -10.72 5.50
N VAL A 229 -28.21 -10.58 4.18
CA VAL A 229 -27.34 -9.70 3.37
C VAL A 229 -27.66 -8.22 3.65
N ARG A 230 -28.91 -7.85 3.88
CA ARG A 230 -29.28 -6.50 4.33
C ARG A 230 -28.69 -6.18 5.71
N ALA A 231 -28.75 -7.14 6.63
CA ALA A 231 -28.11 -7.00 7.94
C ALA A 231 -26.59 -6.86 7.81
N LEU A 232 -25.97 -7.65 6.92
CA LEU A 232 -24.54 -7.52 6.62
C LEU A 232 -24.21 -6.15 6.02
N ALA A 233 -25.01 -5.64 5.08
CA ALA A 233 -24.84 -4.31 4.50
C ALA A 233 -25.04 -3.19 5.55
N ALA A 234 -26.05 -3.33 6.42
CA ALA A 234 -26.26 -2.41 7.54
C ALA A 234 -25.17 -2.46 8.62
N ASP A 235 -24.41 -3.55 8.67
CA ASP A 235 -23.22 -3.72 9.50
C ASP A 235 -21.94 -3.42 8.72
N SER A 236 -22.00 -2.48 7.78
CA SER A 236 -20.88 -2.09 6.92
C SER A 236 -20.17 -3.29 6.32
N TRP A 237 -20.95 -4.23 5.78
CA TRP A 237 -20.51 -5.48 5.16
C TRP A 237 -19.61 -6.33 6.08
N GLY A 238 -19.81 -6.15 7.41
CA GLY A 238 -19.04 -6.82 8.44
C GLY A 238 -17.58 -6.37 8.52
N ASP A 239 -17.24 -5.26 7.94
CA ASP A 239 -15.87 -4.68 8.01
C ASP A 239 -15.69 -3.84 9.28
N ARG A 240 -16.68 -3.86 10.19
CA ARG A 240 -16.51 -3.32 11.54
C ARG A 240 -15.50 -4.17 12.30
N PRO A 241 -14.54 -3.56 13.00
CA PRO A 241 -13.74 -4.28 13.97
C PRO A 241 -14.68 -4.83 15.03
N SER A 242 -14.62 -6.12 15.27
CA SER A 242 -15.43 -6.74 16.32
C SER A 242 -15.03 -6.19 17.68
N ASP A 243 -15.77 -5.23 18.21
CA ASP A 243 -15.89 -5.04 19.63
C ASP A 243 -16.64 -6.27 20.15
N GLN A 244 -15.92 -7.17 20.78
CA GLN A 244 -16.30 -7.94 21.94
C GLN A 244 -15.40 -9.15 22.13
N ALA A 245 -14.32 -8.92 22.89
CA ALA A 245 -13.89 -9.96 23.80
C ALA A 245 -14.94 -10.00 24.94
N PRO A 246 -15.47 -11.17 25.35
CA PRO A 246 -16.38 -11.24 26.48
C PRO A 246 -15.70 -10.69 27.73
N PRO A 247 -16.44 -10.01 28.65
CA PRO A 247 -15.86 -9.42 29.82
C PRO A 247 -15.16 -10.49 30.67
N ALA A 248 -13.88 -10.30 30.89
CA ALA A 248 -13.11 -11.12 31.80
C ALA A 248 -13.69 -10.98 33.22
N ALA A 249 -13.99 -12.11 33.85
CA ALA A 249 -14.38 -12.16 35.25
C ALA A 249 -13.31 -11.48 36.14
N PRO A 250 -13.70 -10.76 37.18
CA PRO A 250 -12.75 -10.06 38.04
C PRO A 250 -12.02 -11.06 38.95
N GLY A 251 -10.72 -11.10 38.82
CA GLY A 251 -9.85 -11.74 39.82
C GLY A 251 -8.70 -12.52 39.24
N SER A 252 -7.56 -11.93 39.19
CA SER A 252 -6.25 -12.35 39.65
C SER A 252 -5.09 -11.99 38.71
N ALA A 253 -4.04 -11.47 39.30
CA ALA A 253 -2.65 -11.33 38.85
C ALA A 253 -2.43 -10.37 37.66
N GLY A 254 -1.64 -9.34 37.94
CA GLY A 254 -1.13 -8.37 36.98
C GLY A 254 -0.43 -9.02 35.77
N PRO A 255 -0.34 -8.28 34.64
CA PRO A 255 0.24 -8.82 33.44
C PRO A 255 1.70 -9.20 33.64
N THR A 256 1.99 -10.48 33.54
CA THR A 256 3.35 -10.97 33.39
C THR A 256 3.86 -10.40 32.06
N VAL A 257 4.75 -9.42 32.13
CA VAL A 257 5.46 -8.89 30.97
C VAL A 257 6.27 -10.04 30.38
N VAL A 258 5.77 -10.66 29.33
CA VAL A 258 6.58 -11.56 28.50
C VAL A 258 7.61 -10.67 27.82
N PRO A 259 8.91 -10.89 28.01
CA PRO A 259 9.93 -10.12 27.29
C PRO A 259 9.74 -10.35 25.79
N VAL A 260 9.37 -9.29 25.05
CA VAL A 260 9.43 -9.32 23.60
C VAL A 260 10.90 -9.38 23.22
N PRO A 261 11.36 -10.41 22.50
CA PRO A 261 12.76 -10.48 22.08
C PRO A 261 13.10 -9.24 21.24
N PRO A 262 14.35 -8.76 21.29
CA PRO A 262 14.77 -7.57 20.55
C PRO A 262 14.50 -7.74 19.06
N ALA A 263 14.01 -6.72 18.41
CA ALA A 263 13.62 -6.68 17.02
C ALA A 263 14.79 -6.77 16.00
N ALA A 264 15.94 -7.21 16.45
CA ALA A 264 17.08 -7.62 15.61
C ALA A 264 17.60 -8.95 16.14
N GLY A 265 17.62 -9.98 15.32
CA GLY A 265 18.37 -11.20 15.60
C GLY A 265 19.86 -10.88 15.82
N PRO A 266 20.65 -11.81 16.32
CA PRO A 266 22.03 -11.59 16.77
C PRO A 266 23.04 -11.11 15.70
N GLY A 267 22.59 -10.74 14.50
CA GLY A 267 23.41 -10.19 13.42
C GLY A 267 22.97 -8.82 12.88
N GLY A 268 21.88 -8.25 13.34
CA GLY A 268 21.40 -6.94 12.84
C GLY A 268 21.06 -6.98 11.36
N ASP A 269 21.76 -6.20 10.52
CA ASP A 269 21.54 -6.08 9.07
C ASP A 269 22.51 -6.97 8.24
N VAL A 270 23.22 -7.91 8.86
CA VAL A 270 24.22 -8.78 8.22
C VAL A 270 23.79 -10.23 8.28
N ALA A 271 23.90 -10.94 7.17
CA ALA A 271 23.67 -12.37 7.12
C ALA A 271 24.75 -13.07 6.29
N LEU A 272 25.02 -14.35 6.65
CA LEU A 272 25.91 -15.25 5.94
C LEU A 272 25.40 -16.68 6.14
N GLY A 273 25.19 -17.40 5.05
CA GLY A 273 24.73 -18.79 5.11
C GLY A 273 24.56 -19.42 3.75
N PRO A 274 24.28 -20.71 3.68
CA PRO A 274 23.91 -21.37 2.44
C PRO A 274 22.58 -20.83 1.92
N ALA A 275 22.48 -20.58 0.63
CA ALA A 275 21.27 -20.09 0.00
C ALA A 275 20.22 -21.18 -0.09
N VAL A 276 19.03 -20.89 0.40
CA VAL A 276 17.80 -21.62 0.11
C VAL A 276 16.99 -20.76 -0.85
N VAL A 277 16.96 -21.18 -2.12
CA VAL A 277 16.28 -20.40 -3.17
C VAL A 277 14.83 -20.85 -3.26
N ARG A 278 13.91 -19.90 -3.05
CA ARG A 278 12.48 -20.09 -3.23
C ARG A 278 11.96 -19.16 -4.33
N GLY A 279 11.03 -19.65 -5.16
CA GLY A 279 10.42 -18.83 -6.21
C GLY A 279 11.13 -18.91 -7.55
N GLY A 280 11.99 -19.92 -7.77
CA GLY A 280 12.23 -20.46 -9.10
C GLY A 280 10.92 -21.00 -9.67
N ALA A 281 10.79 -21.09 -11.01
CA ALA A 281 9.67 -21.77 -11.63
C ALA A 281 9.54 -23.16 -10.97
N ILE A 282 8.33 -23.48 -10.49
CA ILE A 282 8.08 -24.78 -9.88
C ILE A 282 8.38 -25.83 -10.94
N ASP A 283 9.26 -26.76 -10.62
CA ASP A 283 9.66 -27.81 -11.56
C ASP A 283 8.50 -28.79 -11.78
N LEU A 284 7.82 -28.61 -12.88
CA LEU A 284 6.76 -29.47 -13.37
C LEU A 284 7.27 -30.49 -14.40
N SER A 285 8.59 -30.59 -14.64
CA SER A 285 9.16 -31.52 -15.64
C SER A 285 8.87 -33.02 -15.33
N GLY A 286 8.67 -33.31 -14.05
CA GLY A 286 8.23 -34.63 -13.56
C GLY A 286 6.71 -34.87 -13.69
N TYR A 287 5.91 -33.84 -13.95
CA TYR A 287 4.47 -33.99 -14.05
C TYR A 287 4.10 -34.75 -15.32
N ARG A 288 3.28 -35.79 -15.18
CA ARG A 288 2.78 -36.56 -16.32
C ARG A 288 1.28 -36.36 -16.42
N PRO A 289 0.79 -35.63 -17.47
CA PRO A 289 -0.61 -35.42 -17.66
C PRO A 289 -1.38 -36.72 -17.77
N GLY A 290 -2.53 -36.79 -17.12
CA GLY A 290 -3.48 -37.89 -17.17
C GLY A 290 -4.70 -37.53 -18.03
N GLY A 291 -5.73 -38.37 -17.99
CA GLY A 291 -7.01 -38.00 -18.60
C GLY A 291 -7.77 -37.00 -17.71
N PRO A 292 -8.81 -36.27 -18.25
CA PRO A 292 -9.50 -35.18 -17.54
C PRO A 292 -10.00 -35.60 -16.14
N ALA A 293 -10.53 -36.78 -15.98
CA ALA A 293 -11.00 -37.25 -14.67
C ALA A 293 -9.85 -37.48 -13.66
N GLU A 294 -8.67 -37.79 -14.12
CA GLU A 294 -7.47 -37.93 -13.26
C GLU A 294 -6.91 -36.55 -12.91
N GLU A 295 -6.85 -35.65 -13.87
CA GLU A 295 -6.42 -34.24 -13.65
C GLU A 295 -7.34 -33.52 -12.67
N GLN A 296 -8.66 -33.74 -12.77
CA GLN A 296 -9.63 -33.19 -11.80
C GLN A 296 -9.34 -33.72 -10.38
N ARG A 297 -9.15 -35.03 -10.21
CA ARG A 297 -8.80 -35.59 -8.89
C ARG A 297 -7.49 -35.01 -8.31
N ARG A 298 -6.50 -34.77 -9.19
CA ARG A 298 -5.22 -34.15 -8.79
C ARG A 298 -5.42 -32.71 -8.36
N SER A 299 -6.25 -31.96 -9.09
CA SER A 299 -6.66 -30.60 -8.76
C SER A 299 -7.35 -30.55 -7.39
N ASP A 300 -8.36 -31.39 -7.17
CA ASP A 300 -9.10 -31.44 -5.91
C ASP A 300 -8.20 -31.81 -4.71
N ALA A 301 -7.28 -32.74 -4.90
CA ALA A 301 -6.31 -33.14 -3.90
C ALA A 301 -5.30 -32.01 -3.59
N ALA A 302 -4.91 -31.24 -4.60
CA ALA A 302 -4.01 -30.10 -4.43
C ALA A 302 -4.69 -28.95 -3.68
N VAL A 303 -5.95 -28.64 -3.99
CA VAL A 303 -6.76 -27.67 -3.23
C VAL A 303 -6.87 -28.07 -1.76
N ALA A 304 -7.23 -29.33 -1.50
CA ALA A 304 -7.34 -29.84 -0.14
C ALA A 304 -6.02 -29.72 0.64
N ARG A 305 -4.90 -30.01 -0.02
CA ARG A 305 -3.56 -29.86 0.57
C ARG A 305 -3.25 -28.41 0.87
N ALA A 306 -3.45 -27.51 -0.09
CA ALA A 306 -3.19 -26.08 0.07
C ALA A 306 -4.04 -25.45 1.21
N LEU A 307 -5.30 -25.86 1.35
CA LEU A 307 -6.16 -25.44 2.45
C LEU A 307 -5.68 -25.97 3.80
N ALA A 308 -5.23 -27.23 3.86
CA ALA A 308 -4.67 -27.81 5.09
C ALA A 308 -3.41 -27.07 5.55
N GLU A 309 -2.54 -26.68 4.60
CA GLU A 309 -1.34 -25.88 4.85
C GLU A 309 -1.71 -24.48 5.38
N LEU A 310 -2.64 -23.76 4.72
CA LEU A 310 -3.09 -22.43 5.18
C LEU A 310 -3.70 -22.50 6.58
N ALA A 311 -4.50 -23.53 6.86
CA ALA A 311 -5.06 -23.74 8.18
C ALA A 311 -3.98 -24.06 9.24
N ALA A 312 -2.90 -24.74 8.89
CA ALA A 312 -1.76 -24.98 9.77
C ALA A 312 -1.01 -23.68 10.05
N LEU A 313 -0.73 -22.86 9.03
CA LEU A 313 -0.13 -21.54 9.14
C LEU A 313 -0.94 -20.61 10.06
N ARG A 314 -2.25 -20.61 9.88
CA ARG A 314 -3.14 -19.82 10.73
C ARG A 314 -3.12 -20.25 12.20
N ARG A 315 -2.99 -21.54 12.48
CA ARG A 315 -2.84 -22.05 13.86
C ARG A 315 -1.49 -21.71 14.47
N SER A 316 -0.42 -21.68 13.67
CA SER A 316 0.95 -21.37 14.15
C SER A 316 1.18 -19.87 14.34
N ALA A 317 0.40 -19.01 13.69
CA ALA A 317 0.41 -17.57 13.89
C ALA A 317 -0.15 -17.23 15.28
N THR A 318 0.68 -17.37 16.31
CA THR A 318 0.33 -17.10 17.71
C THR A 318 0.06 -15.60 17.91
N GLY A 319 -1.20 -15.21 18.17
CA GLY A 319 -1.51 -13.85 18.59
C GLY A 319 -2.86 -13.24 18.19
N GLY A 320 -3.87 -14.04 17.78
CA GLY A 320 -5.21 -13.52 17.48
C GLY A 320 -5.38 -12.98 16.05
N PRO A 321 -6.54 -12.42 15.69
CA PRO A 321 -6.85 -11.89 14.36
C PRO A 321 -6.03 -10.62 14.10
N GLY A 322 -4.83 -10.80 13.55
CA GLY A 322 -3.95 -9.73 13.09
C GLY A 322 -3.94 -9.66 11.56
N PRO A 323 -3.19 -8.70 10.96
CA PRO A 323 -3.11 -8.53 9.52
C PRO A 323 -2.75 -9.81 8.75
N VAL A 324 -1.91 -10.67 9.34
CA VAL A 324 -1.52 -11.98 8.76
C VAL A 324 -2.69 -12.95 8.69
N GLY A 325 -3.55 -12.99 9.73
CA GLY A 325 -4.75 -13.84 9.73
C GLY A 325 -5.71 -13.49 8.60
N ALA A 326 -5.93 -12.20 8.36
CA ALA A 326 -6.81 -11.72 7.29
C ALA A 326 -6.28 -12.08 5.88
N VAL A 327 -4.96 -12.05 5.68
CA VAL A 327 -4.34 -12.47 4.41
C VAL A 327 -4.54 -13.97 4.19
N LEU A 328 -4.32 -14.79 5.21
CA LEU A 328 -4.52 -16.24 5.11
C LEU A 328 -5.98 -16.61 4.84
N GLU A 329 -6.94 -15.92 5.47
CA GLU A 329 -8.37 -16.08 5.20
C GLU A 329 -8.74 -15.71 3.75
N ALA A 330 -8.15 -14.66 3.19
CA ALA A 330 -8.34 -14.29 1.80
C ALA A 330 -7.78 -15.38 0.84
N HIS A 331 -6.63 -15.96 1.15
CA HIS A 331 -6.05 -17.07 0.37
C HIS A 331 -6.94 -18.33 0.44
N GLU A 332 -7.46 -18.66 1.64
CA GLU A 332 -8.40 -19.79 1.81
C GLU A 332 -9.67 -19.55 0.98
N ALA A 333 -10.24 -18.33 1.04
CA ALA A 333 -11.45 -17.98 0.31
C ALA A 333 -11.26 -18.05 -1.22
N LEU A 334 -10.09 -17.63 -1.71
CA LEU A 334 -9.76 -17.70 -3.14
C LEU A 334 -9.66 -19.16 -3.62
N LEU A 335 -9.03 -20.05 -2.84
CA LEU A 335 -8.89 -21.46 -3.20
C LEU A 335 -10.21 -22.24 -3.27
N VAL A 336 -11.25 -21.76 -2.58
CA VAL A 336 -12.58 -22.37 -2.61
C VAL A 336 -13.59 -21.52 -3.41
N ASP A 337 -13.12 -20.54 -4.18
CA ASP A 337 -13.97 -19.71 -5.03
C ASP A 337 -14.62 -20.53 -6.14
N PRO A 338 -15.98 -20.56 -6.24
CA PRO A 338 -16.65 -21.39 -7.21
C PRO A 338 -16.34 -21.00 -8.65
N GLY A 339 -16.26 -19.71 -8.96
CA GLY A 339 -15.96 -19.22 -10.30
C GLY A 339 -14.54 -19.61 -10.75
N LEU A 340 -13.58 -19.57 -9.81
CA LEU A 340 -12.21 -20.04 -10.06
C LEU A 340 -12.18 -21.56 -10.27
N ILE A 341 -12.84 -22.33 -9.40
CA ILE A 341 -12.90 -23.79 -9.50
C ILE A 341 -13.61 -24.25 -10.78
N GLU A 342 -14.73 -23.64 -11.13
CA GLU A 342 -15.45 -23.95 -12.37
C GLU A 342 -14.61 -23.66 -13.60
N ALA A 343 -13.94 -22.53 -13.66
CA ALA A 343 -13.07 -22.17 -14.78
C ALA A 343 -11.89 -23.14 -14.92
N VAL A 344 -11.25 -23.53 -13.80
CA VAL A 344 -10.17 -24.54 -13.80
C VAL A 344 -10.70 -25.90 -14.24
N SER A 345 -11.87 -26.31 -13.72
CA SER A 345 -12.49 -27.60 -14.08
C SER A 345 -12.90 -27.64 -15.56
N ALA A 346 -13.37 -26.54 -16.11
CA ALA A 346 -13.69 -26.41 -17.53
C ALA A 346 -12.40 -26.56 -18.37
N GLY A 347 -11.30 -25.92 -18.00
CA GLY A 347 -10.00 -26.07 -18.64
C GLY A 347 -9.50 -27.53 -18.61
N ILE A 348 -9.63 -28.21 -17.47
CA ILE A 348 -9.28 -29.62 -17.32
C ILE A 348 -10.20 -30.51 -18.21
N ALA A 349 -11.48 -30.23 -18.25
CA ALA A 349 -12.44 -30.97 -19.08
C ALA A 349 -12.15 -30.78 -20.59
N ALA A 350 -11.64 -29.62 -20.98
CA ALA A 350 -11.16 -29.33 -22.33
C ALA A 350 -9.80 -30.01 -22.66
N GLY A 351 -9.17 -30.69 -21.69
CA GLY A 351 -7.93 -31.45 -21.88
C GLY A 351 -6.67 -30.79 -21.36
N ALA A 352 -6.75 -29.64 -20.73
CA ALA A 352 -5.59 -29.00 -20.09
C ALA A 352 -5.11 -29.81 -18.87
N PRO A 353 -3.80 -29.98 -18.66
CA PRO A 353 -3.27 -30.47 -17.40
C PRO A 353 -3.66 -29.56 -16.23
N ALA A 354 -3.90 -30.13 -15.06
CA ALA A 354 -4.30 -29.35 -13.88
C ALA A 354 -3.33 -28.18 -13.56
N PRO A 355 -1.99 -28.35 -13.62
CA PRO A 355 -1.07 -27.21 -13.41
C PRO A 355 -1.29 -26.07 -14.40
N THR A 356 -1.51 -26.38 -15.68
CA THR A 356 -1.75 -25.37 -16.72
C THR A 356 -3.07 -24.65 -16.49
N ALA A 357 -4.15 -25.38 -16.20
CA ALA A 357 -5.46 -24.80 -15.94
C ALA A 357 -5.45 -23.83 -14.75
N TRP A 358 -4.72 -24.17 -13.66
CA TRP A 358 -4.54 -23.30 -12.49
C TRP A 358 -3.64 -22.09 -12.81
N GLU A 359 -2.52 -22.32 -13.51
CA GLU A 359 -1.58 -21.26 -13.93
C GLU A 359 -2.28 -20.19 -14.75
N ASP A 360 -2.97 -20.62 -15.82
CA ASP A 360 -3.64 -19.73 -16.76
C ASP A 360 -4.72 -18.89 -16.05
N ARG A 361 -5.56 -19.52 -15.25
CA ARG A 361 -6.66 -18.83 -14.59
C ARG A 361 -6.21 -17.87 -13.51
N LEU A 362 -5.24 -18.26 -12.65
CA LEU A 362 -4.72 -17.37 -11.63
C LEU A 362 -3.86 -16.25 -12.21
N SER A 363 -3.15 -16.50 -13.30
CA SER A 363 -2.41 -15.45 -14.02
C SER A 363 -3.35 -14.43 -14.65
N ALA A 364 -4.45 -14.88 -15.26
CA ALA A 364 -5.47 -13.99 -15.79
C ALA A 364 -6.08 -13.10 -14.68
N LEU A 365 -6.49 -13.70 -13.55
CA LEU A 365 -7.04 -12.95 -12.41
C LEU A 365 -6.01 -11.95 -11.83
N GLY A 366 -4.75 -12.35 -11.72
CA GLY A 366 -3.68 -11.45 -11.29
C GLY A 366 -3.51 -10.26 -12.23
N GLY A 367 -3.53 -10.50 -13.54
CA GLY A 367 -3.46 -9.44 -14.57
C GLY A 367 -4.66 -8.50 -14.55
N GLU A 368 -5.87 -9.02 -14.34
CA GLU A 368 -7.07 -8.20 -14.16
C GLU A 368 -6.94 -7.24 -12.98
N LEU A 369 -6.41 -7.73 -11.83
CA LEU A 369 -6.19 -6.90 -10.65
C LEU A 369 -5.07 -5.86 -10.84
N GLU A 370 -3.99 -6.23 -11.52
CA GLU A 370 -2.88 -5.31 -11.84
C GLU A 370 -3.31 -4.17 -12.77
N ALA A 371 -4.28 -4.43 -13.65
CA ALA A 371 -4.83 -3.45 -14.59
C ALA A 371 -5.86 -2.49 -13.95
N MET A 372 -6.25 -2.69 -12.69
CA MET A 372 -7.22 -1.81 -12.01
C MET A 372 -6.57 -0.49 -11.58
N ASP A 373 -7.33 0.60 -11.65
CA ASP A 373 -6.87 1.94 -11.24
C ASP A 373 -6.65 2.07 -9.73
N ASP A 374 -7.36 1.25 -8.94
CA ASP A 374 -7.30 1.26 -7.50
C ASP A 374 -5.98 0.64 -6.98
N PRO A 375 -5.12 1.40 -6.27
CA PRO A 375 -3.85 0.90 -5.75
C PRO A 375 -4.01 -0.27 -4.76
N TYR A 376 -5.10 -0.31 -4.00
CA TYR A 376 -5.38 -1.37 -3.04
C TYR A 376 -5.72 -2.68 -3.77
N LEU A 377 -6.55 -2.63 -4.81
CA LEU A 377 -6.90 -3.80 -5.62
C LEU A 377 -5.68 -4.30 -6.41
N ARG A 378 -4.84 -3.39 -6.92
CA ARG A 378 -3.55 -3.78 -7.54
C ARG A 378 -2.63 -4.52 -6.58
N ALA A 379 -2.57 -4.10 -5.31
CA ALA A 379 -1.77 -4.79 -4.30
C ALA A 379 -2.25 -6.24 -4.05
N ARG A 380 -3.54 -6.53 -4.28
CA ARG A 380 -4.10 -7.89 -4.16
C ARG A 380 -3.65 -8.88 -5.24
N ALA A 381 -3.09 -8.40 -6.33
CA ALA A 381 -2.43 -9.27 -7.31
C ALA A 381 -1.30 -10.11 -6.68
N GLU A 382 -0.66 -9.60 -5.60
CA GLU A 382 0.34 -10.34 -4.84
C GLU A 382 -0.27 -11.56 -4.12
N ASP A 383 -1.46 -11.42 -3.55
CA ASP A 383 -2.18 -12.53 -2.91
C ASP A 383 -2.51 -13.64 -3.93
N VAL A 384 -2.97 -13.25 -5.13
CA VAL A 384 -3.25 -14.20 -6.22
C VAL A 384 -1.97 -14.92 -6.67
N ARG A 385 -0.84 -14.20 -6.78
CA ARG A 385 0.46 -14.81 -7.11
C ARG A 385 0.91 -15.82 -6.04
N SER A 386 0.68 -15.52 -4.77
CA SER A 386 1.01 -16.42 -3.65
C SER A 386 0.17 -17.70 -3.69
N VAL A 387 -1.15 -17.59 -3.95
CA VAL A 387 -2.06 -18.72 -4.11
C VAL A 387 -1.65 -19.57 -5.34
N ARG A 388 -1.29 -18.94 -6.46
CA ARG A 388 -0.81 -19.62 -7.66
C ARG A 388 0.43 -20.48 -7.37
N GLN A 389 1.44 -19.92 -6.72
CA GLN A 389 2.65 -20.66 -6.37
C GLN A 389 2.34 -21.85 -5.45
N ARG A 390 1.45 -21.66 -4.47
CA ARG A 390 1.03 -22.73 -3.55
C ARG A 390 0.32 -23.85 -4.28
N MET A 391 -0.57 -23.53 -5.22
CA MET A 391 -1.29 -24.53 -6.00
C MET A 391 -0.36 -25.33 -6.92
N LEU A 392 0.57 -24.65 -7.61
CA LEU A 392 1.52 -25.33 -8.48
C LEU A 392 2.48 -26.23 -7.68
N ALA A 393 2.92 -25.81 -6.50
CA ALA A 393 3.73 -26.62 -5.60
C ALA A 393 2.96 -27.88 -5.12
N ALA A 394 1.69 -27.70 -4.76
CA ALA A 394 0.83 -28.81 -4.36
C ALA A 394 0.61 -29.82 -5.49
N LEU A 395 0.48 -29.36 -6.74
CA LEU A 395 0.34 -30.21 -7.94
C LEU A 395 1.64 -30.88 -8.34
N ALA A 396 2.80 -30.23 -8.15
CA ALA A 396 4.11 -30.81 -8.38
C ALA A 396 4.45 -31.95 -7.39
N GLY A 397 3.66 -32.13 -6.35
CA GLY A 397 3.96 -33.09 -5.28
C GLY A 397 5.13 -32.64 -4.40
N ALA A 398 5.60 -31.42 -4.57
CA ALA A 398 6.54 -30.80 -3.66
C ALA A 398 5.88 -30.63 -2.29
N GLY A 399 6.57 -30.98 -1.22
CA GLY A 399 6.11 -30.70 0.14
C GLY A 399 5.89 -29.19 0.33
N ALA A 400 5.18 -28.84 1.39
CA ALA A 400 4.95 -27.43 1.73
C ALA A 400 6.26 -26.65 1.70
N PRO A 401 6.22 -25.36 1.34
CA PRO A 401 7.40 -24.48 1.40
C PRO A 401 8.12 -24.46 2.76
N GLU A 402 7.50 -25.00 3.82
CA GLU A 402 8.06 -25.12 5.18
C GLU A 402 9.26 -26.08 5.26
N ASP A 403 9.36 -27.11 4.41
CA ASP A 403 10.47 -28.06 4.42
C ASP A 403 11.76 -27.53 3.76
N ALA A 404 11.76 -26.30 3.25
CA ALA A 404 12.86 -25.80 2.44
C ALA A 404 14.06 -25.25 3.22
N VAL A 405 13.92 -24.91 4.51
CA VAL A 405 15.08 -24.62 5.38
C VAL A 405 15.41 -25.92 6.12
N PRO A 406 16.56 -26.55 5.83
CA PRO A 406 16.87 -27.87 6.41
C PRO A 406 16.73 -27.84 7.94
N ALA A 407 16.10 -28.88 8.51
CA ALA A 407 15.91 -28.98 9.95
C ALA A 407 17.24 -29.12 10.72
N GLU A 408 18.30 -29.53 10.06
CA GLU A 408 19.66 -29.65 10.58
C GLU A 408 20.65 -28.87 9.72
N GLY A 409 21.71 -28.32 10.33
CA GLY A 409 22.74 -27.55 9.64
C GLY A 409 22.79 -26.06 10.06
N PRO A 410 23.71 -25.27 9.49
CA PRO A 410 23.85 -23.85 9.78
C PRO A 410 22.62 -23.05 9.32
N PRO A 411 22.31 -21.91 9.96
CA PRO A 411 21.25 -21.02 9.52
C PRO A 411 21.44 -20.63 8.05
N ALA A 412 20.36 -20.68 7.26
CA ALA A 412 20.38 -20.44 5.83
C ALA A 412 19.95 -19.01 5.47
N VAL A 413 20.41 -18.51 4.32
CA VAL A 413 19.90 -17.29 3.72
C VAL A 413 18.82 -17.66 2.71
N LEU A 414 17.60 -17.21 2.98
CA LEU A 414 16.47 -17.45 2.09
C LEU A 414 16.52 -16.43 0.93
N VAL A 415 16.58 -16.93 -0.30
CA VAL A 415 16.50 -16.11 -1.52
C VAL A 415 15.14 -16.31 -2.16
N VAL A 416 14.35 -15.24 -2.22
CA VAL A 416 12.98 -15.25 -2.76
C VAL A 416 12.80 -14.15 -3.78
N ARG A 417 11.84 -14.31 -4.70
CA ARG A 417 11.51 -13.23 -5.62
C ARG A 417 10.90 -12.05 -4.87
N GLU A 418 9.88 -12.31 -4.11
CA GLU A 418 9.21 -11.40 -3.19
C GLU A 418 8.91 -12.16 -1.91
N LEU A 419 8.86 -11.46 -0.79
CA LEU A 419 8.58 -12.07 0.50
C LEU A 419 7.17 -11.66 0.93
N ASP A 420 6.23 -12.61 0.89
CA ASP A 420 4.88 -12.39 1.40
C ASP A 420 4.82 -12.45 2.93
N ALA A 421 3.81 -11.79 3.50
CA ALA A 421 3.65 -11.67 4.94
C ALA A 421 3.42 -13.01 5.65
N ALA A 422 2.72 -13.94 4.99
CA ALA A 422 2.44 -15.25 5.54
C ALA A 422 3.71 -16.10 5.66
N THR A 423 4.52 -16.13 4.60
CA THR A 423 5.84 -16.77 4.62
C THR A 423 6.73 -16.14 5.68
N ALA A 424 6.81 -14.80 5.71
CA ALA A 424 7.64 -14.09 6.69
C ALA A 424 7.25 -14.41 8.13
N ALA A 425 5.96 -14.58 8.41
CA ALA A 425 5.45 -14.91 9.74
C ALA A 425 5.84 -16.33 10.21
N THR A 426 6.18 -17.24 9.31
CA THR A 426 6.56 -18.63 9.66
C THR A 426 8.06 -18.85 9.76
N LEU A 427 8.89 -17.90 9.30
CA LEU A 427 10.35 -18.06 9.35
C LEU A 427 10.85 -18.18 10.78
N ASP A 428 11.64 -19.21 11.07
CA ASP A 428 12.33 -19.34 12.36
C ASP A 428 13.63 -18.52 12.34
N PRO A 429 13.76 -17.47 13.20
CA PRO A 429 14.98 -16.65 13.26
C PRO A 429 16.26 -17.42 13.62
N HIS A 430 16.13 -18.60 14.26
CA HIS A 430 17.27 -19.47 14.58
C HIS A 430 17.75 -20.29 13.36
N ARG A 431 16.90 -20.42 12.35
CA ARG A 431 17.15 -21.23 11.15
C ARG A 431 17.41 -20.39 9.91
N VAL A 432 16.85 -19.17 9.88
CA VAL A 432 16.99 -18.22 8.79
C VAL A 432 17.95 -17.12 9.22
N ALA A 433 19.19 -17.16 8.68
CA ALA A 433 20.19 -16.14 8.95
C ALA A 433 19.81 -14.79 8.35
N GLY A 434 19.06 -14.80 7.25
CA GLY A 434 18.57 -13.61 6.58
C GLY A 434 17.75 -13.93 5.33
N VAL A 435 17.09 -12.92 4.79
CA VAL A 435 16.29 -13.03 3.56
C VAL A 435 16.84 -12.07 2.51
N VAL A 436 16.88 -12.54 1.26
CA VAL A 436 17.22 -11.74 0.08
C VAL A 436 16.02 -11.75 -0.84
N THR A 437 15.48 -10.57 -1.19
CA THR A 437 14.41 -10.47 -2.19
C THR A 437 14.94 -9.91 -3.50
N LEU A 438 14.46 -10.47 -4.62
CA LEU A 438 14.85 -10.06 -5.96
C LEU A 438 14.08 -8.82 -6.43
N ALA A 439 12.87 -8.65 -5.93
CA ALA A 439 11.97 -7.53 -6.20
C ALA A 439 11.26 -7.12 -4.91
N GLY A 440 10.55 -5.99 -4.97
CA GLY A 440 9.85 -5.43 -3.82
C GLY A 440 10.70 -4.42 -3.04
N GLY A 441 10.00 -3.51 -2.35
CA GLY A 441 10.61 -2.39 -1.63
C GLY A 441 10.83 -2.68 -0.15
N ASP A 442 11.45 -1.70 0.50
CA ASP A 442 11.75 -1.70 1.94
C ASP A 442 10.48 -1.71 2.82
N THR A 443 9.35 -1.27 2.26
CA THR A 443 8.04 -1.17 2.92
C THR A 443 7.11 -2.35 2.65
N GLY A 444 7.55 -3.37 1.90
CA GLY A 444 6.76 -4.56 1.63
C GLY A 444 6.32 -5.27 2.92
N HIS A 445 5.06 -5.71 2.99
CA HIS A 445 4.50 -6.30 4.22
C HIS A 445 5.34 -7.47 4.74
N GLY A 446 5.80 -8.38 3.87
CA GLY A 446 6.65 -9.49 4.26
C GLY A 446 8.02 -9.05 4.79
N VAL A 447 8.61 -8.00 4.22
CA VAL A 447 9.87 -7.41 4.69
C VAL A 447 9.72 -6.85 6.09
N LEU A 448 8.63 -6.13 6.35
CA LEU A 448 8.33 -5.58 7.67
C LEU A 448 8.10 -6.67 8.71
N VAL A 449 7.36 -7.73 8.35
CA VAL A 449 7.14 -8.89 9.23
C VAL A 449 8.44 -9.61 9.53
N ALA A 450 9.29 -9.90 8.55
CA ALA A 450 10.58 -10.58 8.78
C ALA A 450 11.48 -9.74 9.71
N ARG A 451 11.58 -8.43 9.47
CA ARG A 451 12.36 -7.52 10.33
C ARG A 451 11.81 -7.43 11.75
N SER A 452 10.48 -7.43 11.93
CA SER A 452 9.88 -7.43 13.26
C SER A 452 10.20 -8.70 14.06
N ARG A 453 10.55 -9.79 13.37
CA ARG A 453 11.01 -11.06 13.96
C ARG A 453 12.52 -11.14 14.14
N GLY A 454 13.26 -10.06 13.84
CA GLY A 454 14.71 -9.99 13.97
C GLY A 454 15.48 -10.68 12.83
N ILE A 455 14.84 -10.92 11.69
CA ILE A 455 15.49 -11.52 10.51
C ILE A 455 15.97 -10.40 9.59
N PRO A 456 17.29 -10.32 9.28
CA PRO A 456 17.83 -9.36 8.33
C PRO A 456 17.24 -9.55 6.93
N VAL A 457 16.87 -8.46 6.26
CA VAL A 457 16.35 -8.51 4.88
C VAL A 457 17.16 -7.59 3.97
N TYR A 458 17.69 -8.18 2.89
CA TYR A 458 18.29 -7.47 1.77
C TYR A 458 17.29 -7.45 0.61
N HIS A 459 16.69 -6.31 0.34
CA HIS A 459 15.67 -6.18 -0.70
C HIS A 459 16.26 -5.67 -2.02
N ASP A 460 15.59 -5.98 -3.14
CA ASP A 460 15.95 -5.54 -4.49
C ASP A 460 17.40 -5.92 -4.86
N ALA A 461 17.73 -7.21 -4.69
CA ALA A 461 19.09 -7.71 -4.88
C ALA A 461 19.50 -7.86 -6.37
N GLY A 462 18.57 -7.69 -7.29
CA GLY A 462 18.81 -7.67 -8.71
C GLY A 462 19.27 -9.02 -9.33
N PRO A 463 19.81 -9.00 -10.55
CA PRO A 463 20.11 -10.21 -11.31
C PRO A 463 21.14 -11.14 -10.66
N ALA A 464 22.08 -10.60 -9.88
CA ALA A 464 23.12 -11.40 -9.22
C ALA A 464 22.53 -12.39 -8.22
N ALA A 465 21.47 -12.00 -7.50
CA ALA A 465 20.80 -12.88 -6.57
C ALA A 465 19.87 -13.88 -7.28
N ALA A 466 19.31 -13.52 -8.44
CA ALA A 466 18.49 -14.40 -9.25
C ALA A 466 19.26 -15.61 -9.82
N ALA A 467 20.56 -15.48 -9.99
CA ALA A 467 21.43 -16.53 -10.51
C ALA A 467 22.02 -17.45 -9.43
N VAL A 468 21.67 -17.24 -8.16
CA VAL A 468 22.21 -18.04 -7.04
C VAL A 468 21.67 -19.46 -7.09
N ALA A 469 22.54 -20.44 -7.13
CA ALA A 469 22.15 -21.85 -7.03
C ALA A 469 21.87 -22.24 -5.56
N PRO A 470 20.90 -23.13 -5.30
CA PRO A 470 20.66 -23.66 -3.96
C PRO A 470 21.93 -24.25 -3.33
N GLY A 471 22.15 -24.00 -2.05
CA GLY A 471 23.32 -24.44 -1.30
C GLY A 471 24.57 -23.56 -1.48
N THR A 472 24.60 -22.64 -2.45
CA THR A 472 25.69 -21.67 -2.58
C THR A 472 25.75 -20.78 -1.34
N VAL A 473 26.94 -20.58 -0.77
CA VAL A 473 27.08 -19.64 0.34
C VAL A 473 26.89 -18.22 -0.16
N VAL A 474 26.00 -17.48 0.47
CA VAL A 474 25.79 -16.07 0.19
C VAL A 474 25.90 -15.25 1.47
N GLY A 475 26.31 -14.01 1.34
CA GLY A 475 26.36 -13.10 2.45
C GLY A 475 25.97 -11.70 2.04
N PHE A 476 25.42 -10.92 2.98
CA PHE A 476 25.09 -9.54 2.73
C PHE A 476 25.27 -8.65 3.95
N ASP A 477 25.45 -7.37 3.68
CA ASP A 477 25.28 -6.25 4.58
C ASP A 477 24.19 -5.34 4.02
N ALA A 478 23.01 -5.39 4.58
CA ALA A 478 21.85 -4.63 4.09
C ALA A 478 22.06 -3.12 4.29
N ARG A 479 22.77 -2.71 5.35
CA ARG A 479 23.09 -1.30 5.63
C ARG A 479 24.05 -0.72 4.60
N ALA A 480 25.11 -1.47 4.24
CA ALA A 480 26.07 -1.08 3.24
C ALA A 480 25.62 -1.35 1.79
N ARG A 481 24.42 -1.92 1.58
CA ARG A 481 23.88 -2.37 0.28
C ARG A 481 24.87 -3.27 -0.45
N ARG A 482 25.52 -4.17 0.27
CA ARG A 482 26.49 -5.12 -0.25
C ARG A 482 25.92 -6.53 -0.21
N PHE A 483 25.83 -7.18 -1.37
CA PHE A 483 25.46 -8.59 -1.53
C PHE A 483 26.61 -9.32 -2.22
N VAL A 484 26.97 -10.51 -1.72
CA VAL A 484 28.12 -11.31 -2.23
C VAL A 484 27.70 -12.78 -2.38
N VAL A 485 27.93 -13.31 -3.57
CA VAL A 485 27.73 -14.72 -3.89
C VAL A 485 29.07 -15.45 -3.81
N ASP A 486 29.08 -16.59 -3.18
CA ASP A 486 30.24 -17.42 -2.89
C ASP A 486 31.47 -16.63 -2.37
N PRO A 487 31.30 -15.92 -1.22
CA PRO A 487 32.36 -15.11 -0.65
C PRO A 487 33.56 -15.99 -0.29
N ASP A 488 34.75 -15.47 -0.55
CA ASP A 488 36.00 -16.08 -0.10
C ASP A 488 36.11 -16.09 1.42
N GLU A 489 37.07 -16.84 1.98
CA GLU A 489 37.17 -17.01 3.43
C GLU A 489 37.51 -15.68 4.15
N SER A 490 38.18 -14.74 3.48
CA SER A 490 38.41 -13.40 4.04
C SER A 490 37.12 -12.60 4.17
N THR A 491 36.30 -12.63 3.15
CA THR A 491 34.98 -11.99 3.13
C THR A 491 34.02 -12.65 4.11
N ARG A 492 34.01 -13.99 4.18
CA ARG A 492 33.20 -14.72 5.18
C ARG A 492 33.58 -14.34 6.61
N ARG A 493 34.89 -14.23 6.89
CA ARG A 493 35.40 -13.79 8.18
C ARG A 493 34.95 -12.38 8.50
N SER A 494 35.13 -11.45 7.57
CA SER A 494 34.72 -10.04 7.73
C SER A 494 33.22 -9.90 8.00
N LEU A 495 32.37 -10.66 7.30
CA LEU A 495 30.92 -10.64 7.53
C LEU A 495 30.55 -11.24 8.91
N ARG A 496 31.23 -12.30 9.36
CA ARG A 496 31.02 -12.86 10.71
C ARG A 496 31.47 -11.89 11.81
N GLU A 497 32.62 -11.27 11.65
CA GLU A 497 33.13 -10.27 12.58
C GLU A 497 32.19 -9.05 12.64
N LEU A 498 31.72 -8.57 11.50
CA LEU A 498 30.76 -7.47 11.42
C LEU A 498 29.41 -7.85 12.07
N SER A 499 28.91 -9.04 11.81
CA SER A 499 27.67 -9.55 12.45
C SER A 499 27.85 -9.63 13.98
N ALA A 500 28.98 -10.18 14.45
CA ALA A 500 29.28 -10.28 15.88
C ALA A 500 29.42 -8.90 16.53
N ALA A 501 30.15 -7.98 15.90
CA ALA A 501 30.30 -6.61 16.39
C ALA A 501 28.96 -5.88 16.49
N ARG A 502 28.08 -6.05 15.49
CA ARG A 502 26.72 -5.46 15.52
C ARG A 502 25.83 -6.08 16.58
N ALA A 503 25.98 -7.38 16.85
CA ALA A 503 25.24 -8.06 17.93
C ALA A 503 25.67 -7.51 19.30
N VAL A 504 26.97 -7.36 19.56
CA VAL A 504 27.50 -6.76 20.78
C VAL A 504 27.04 -5.31 20.93
N GLU A 505 27.06 -4.54 19.85
CA GLU A 505 26.59 -3.15 19.85
C GLU A 505 25.08 -3.09 20.13
N ALA A 506 24.27 -3.96 19.53
CA ALA A 506 22.84 -4.01 19.79
C ALA A 506 22.56 -4.35 21.27
N GLU A 507 23.32 -5.26 21.85
CA GLU A 507 23.22 -5.59 23.27
C GLU A 507 23.62 -4.41 24.16
N ARG A 508 24.75 -3.73 23.85
CA ARG A 508 25.19 -2.50 24.54
C ARG A 508 24.14 -1.41 24.48
N VAL A 509 23.56 -1.18 23.29
CA VAL A 509 22.51 -0.18 23.05
C VAL A 509 21.27 -0.48 23.90
N LEU A 510 20.85 -1.74 23.98
CA LEU A 510 19.69 -2.14 24.77
C LEU A 510 19.96 -2.06 26.27
N ALA A 511 21.16 -2.40 26.72
CA ALA A 511 21.54 -2.32 28.15
C ALA A 511 21.39 -0.88 28.70
N THR A 512 21.70 0.13 27.87
CA THR A 512 21.62 1.55 28.25
C THR A 512 20.34 2.25 27.76
N ALA A 513 19.41 1.52 27.13
CA ALA A 513 18.22 2.10 26.51
C ALA A 513 17.31 2.86 27.52
N ARG A 514 17.27 2.41 28.77
CA ARG A 514 16.45 3.03 29.84
C ARG A 514 17.04 4.31 30.42
N GLU A 515 18.32 4.58 30.19
CA GLU A 515 18.94 5.81 30.63
C GLU A 515 18.36 7.02 29.88
N PRO A 516 18.32 8.21 30.45
CA PRO A 516 17.88 9.41 29.75
C PRO A 516 18.69 9.69 28.49
N GLY A 517 18.06 10.22 27.44
CA GLY A 517 18.76 10.72 26.27
C GLY A 517 19.57 11.97 26.62
N ALA A 518 20.86 11.94 26.33
CA ALA A 518 21.76 13.06 26.55
C ALA A 518 23.01 12.91 25.67
N THR A 519 23.72 14.00 25.44
CA THR A 519 25.06 14.02 24.85
C THR A 519 26.11 13.49 25.83
N ALA A 520 27.34 13.22 25.37
CA ALA A 520 28.46 12.73 26.16
C ALA A 520 28.83 13.66 27.31
N ASP A 521 28.63 14.95 27.16
CA ASP A 521 28.85 15.98 28.18
C ASP A 521 27.61 16.28 29.05
N GLY A 522 26.56 15.44 28.93
CA GLY A 522 25.39 15.47 29.80
C GLY A 522 24.31 16.48 29.41
N HIS A 523 24.42 17.13 28.24
CA HIS A 523 23.33 17.98 27.73
C HIS A 523 22.10 17.12 27.43
N PRO A 524 20.91 17.39 28.03
CA PRO A 524 19.74 16.55 27.87
C PRO A 524 19.13 16.69 26.47
N VAL A 525 18.87 15.56 25.81
CA VAL A 525 18.11 15.44 24.57
C VAL A 525 17.18 14.26 24.73
N PRO A 526 16.00 14.45 25.34
CA PRO A 526 15.00 13.40 25.51
C PRO A 526 14.65 12.75 24.17
N VAL A 527 14.54 11.41 24.18
CA VAL A 527 14.12 10.63 23.00
C VAL A 527 12.81 9.96 23.33
N LEU A 528 11.76 10.42 22.68
CA LEU A 528 10.39 9.96 22.77
C LEU A 528 10.05 9.05 21.59
N ALA A 529 8.85 8.46 21.59
CA ALA A 529 8.41 7.59 20.51
C ALA A 529 7.24 8.15 19.72
N ASN A 530 7.24 7.87 18.42
CA ASN A 530 6.07 7.98 17.56
C ASN A 530 5.23 6.71 17.73
N VAL A 531 3.97 6.84 18.08
CA VAL A 531 3.06 5.74 18.44
C VAL A 531 1.79 5.82 17.60
N THR A 532 1.27 4.66 17.22
CA THR A 532 0.01 4.53 16.48
C THR A 532 -0.98 3.62 17.17
N THR A 533 -0.49 2.69 17.99
CA THR A 533 -1.33 1.69 18.66
C THR A 533 -0.88 1.50 20.13
N PRO A 534 -1.73 0.95 21.01
CA PRO A 534 -1.31 0.57 22.35
C PRO A 534 -0.15 -0.42 22.39
N ALA A 535 -0.05 -1.32 21.41
CA ALA A 535 1.07 -2.24 21.26
C ALA A 535 2.39 -1.50 20.99
N ASP A 536 2.34 -0.41 20.20
CA ASP A 536 3.50 0.44 19.97
C ASP A 536 3.95 1.13 21.24
N ALA A 537 3.01 1.58 22.10
CA ALA A 537 3.33 2.19 23.38
C ALA A 537 4.11 1.23 24.29
N GLY A 538 3.66 -0.02 24.40
CA GLY A 538 4.38 -1.07 25.13
C GLY A 538 5.79 -1.31 24.58
N ARG A 539 5.94 -1.39 23.26
CA ARG A 539 7.25 -1.52 22.61
C ARG A 539 8.15 -0.30 22.85
N ALA A 540 7.60 0.90 22.73
CA ALA A 540 8.33 2.13 22.98
C ALA A 540 8.93 2.17 24.39
N VAL A 541 8.14 1.81 25.39
CA VAL A 541 8.61 1.72 26.78
C VAL A 541 9.69 0.65 26.95
N ALA A 542 9.55 -0.50 26.31
CA ALA A 542 10.56 -1.56 26.32
C ALA A 542 11.90 -1.10 25.71
N PHE A 543 11.87 -0.30 24.65
CA PHE A 543 13.05 0.33 24.04
C PHE A 543 13.53 1.60 24.76
N GLY A 544 12.94 1.94 25.91
CA GLY A 544 13.39 3.03 26.75
C GLY A 544 12.92 4.42 26.35
N ALA A 545 11.81 4.57 25.61
CA ALA A 545 11.24 5.86 25.29
C ALA A 545 10.90 6.66 26.55
N GLN A 546 11.20 7.96 26.53
CA GLN A 546 10.96 8.88 27.64
C GLN A 546 9.55 9.48 27.61
N GLY A 547 8.73 9.10 26.64
CA GLY A 547 7.36 9.50 26.44
C GLY A 547 6.91 9.18 25.00
N CYS A 548 5.74 9.70 24.63
CA CYS A 548 5.24 9.71 23.28
C CYS A 548 5.25 11.15 22.75
N GLY A 549 6.11 11.47 21.79
CA GLY A 549 6.18 12.81 21.20
C GLY A 549 5.23 12.98 20.02
N LEU A 550 4.67 11.88 19.49
CA LEU A 550 3.68 11.90 18.42
C LEU A 550 2.76 10.68 18.49
N LEU A 551 1.52 10.89 18.90
CA LEU A 551 0.44 9.93 18.69
C LEU A 551 -0.32 10.31 17.42
N ARG A 552 -0.31 9.40 16.42
CA ARG A 552 -0.98 9.58 15.12
C ARG A 552 -2.42 9.10 15.20
N THR A 553 -3.36 10.02 15.41
CA THR A 553 -4.77 9.68 15.63
C THR A 553 -5.48 9.20 14.37
N GLU A 554 -5.11 9.70 13.21
CA GLU A 554 -5.64 9.28 11.93
C GLU A 554 -5.33 7.80 11.61
N ILE A 555 -4.24 7.24 12.14
CA ILE A 555 -3.93 5.81 12.01
C ILE A 555 -4.62 5.01 13.11
N LEU A 556 -4.64 5.55 14.34
CA LEU A 556 -5.28 4.88 15.49
C LEU A 556 -6.77 4.60 15.22
N PHE A 557 -7.46 5.54 14.57
CA PHE A 557 -8.89 5.44 14.28
C PHE A 557 -9.19 5.26 12.78
N GLY A 558 -8.18 5.09 11.93
CA GLY A 558 -8.33 4.97 10.48
C GLY A 558 -9.11 3.74 10.00
N HIS A 559 -9.43 2.83 10.91
CA HIS A 559 -10.22 1.64 10.65
C HIS A 559 -11.72 1.83 10.94
N LEU A 560 -12.14 3.00 11.41
CA LEU A 560 -13.53 3.31 11.74
C LEU A 560 -14.26 3.97 10.56
N ASP A 561 -15.52 3.61 10.38
CA ASP A 561 -16.38 4.22 9.37
C ASP A 561 -17.13 5.44 9.92
N ASP A 562 -17.47 5.43 11.21
CA ASP A 562 -18.08 6.54 11.91
C ASP A 562 -17.06 7.26 12.81
N ALA A 563 -17.24 8.57 13.00
CA ALA A 563 -16.39 9.32 13.90
C ALA A 563 -16.44 8.74 15.33
N PRO A 564 -15.28 8.45 15.95
CA PRO A 564 -15.25 7.88 17.28
C PRO A 564 -15.83 8.86 18.29
N SER A 565 -16.67 8.36 19.22
CA SER A 565 -17.23 9.21 20.28
C SER A 565 -16.13 9.77 21.19
N VAL A 566 -16.45 10.80 21.96
CA VAL A 566 -15.54 11.40 22.94
C VAL A 566 -15.02 10.33 23.92
N GLU A 567 -15.91 9.44 24.38
CA GLU A 567 -15.57 8.38 25.32
C GLU A 567 -14.64 7.34 24.71
N ALA A 568 -14.89 6.95 23.47
CA ALA A 568 -14.05 5.98 22.75
C ALA A 568 -12.63 6.55 22.51
N GLN A 569 -12.55 7.81 22.11
CA GLN A 569 -11.27 8.51 21.95
C GLN A 569 -10.53 8.63 23.29
N ALA A 570 -11.23 9.08 24.34
CA ALA A 570 -10.65 9.20 25.67
C ALA A 570 -10.12 7.86 26.20
N ALA A 571 -10.87 6.77 26.02
CA ALA A 571 -10.43 5.43 26.43
C ALA A 571 -9.18 4.99 25.68
N ALA A 572 -9.08 5.23 24.36
CA ALA A 572 -7.91 4.91 23.57
C ALA A 572 -6.67 5.73 24.00
N PHE A 573 -6.84 7.03 24.22
CA PHE A 573 -5.75 7.90 24.67
C PHE A 573 -5.29 7.57 26.10
N ALA A 574 -6.23 7.26 26.99
CA ALA A 574 -5.93 6.83 28.36
C ALA A 574 -5.13 5.51 28.36
N GLY A 575 -5.52 4.50 27.58
CA GLY A 575 -4.80 3.24 27.48
C GLY A 575 -3.35 3.41 26.98
N ILE A 576 -3.11 4.35 26.07
CA ILE A 576 -1.76 4.70 25.62
C ILE A 576 -1.01 5.45 26.73
N ALA A 577 -1.62 6.42 27.42
CA ALA A 577 -1.00 7.19 28.50
C ALA A 577 -0.64 6.29 29.70
N GLU A 578 -1.49 5.34 30.04
CA GLU A 578 -1.23 4.32 31.07
C GLU A 578 0.00 3.48 30.74
N ALA A 579 0.16 3.05 29.48
CA ALA A 579 1.34 2.29 29.06
C ALA A 579 2.65 3.08 29.25
N PHE A 580 2.60 4.41 29.13
CA PHE A 580 3.74 5.29 29.40
C PHE A 580 3.97 5.60 30.88
N ALA A 581 3.08 5.17 31.79
CA ALA A 581 3.25 5.23 33.25
C ALA A 581 3.69 6.61 33.78
N GLY A 582 2.91 7.66 33.44
CA GLY A 582 3.15 9.02 33.91
C GLY A 582 4.18 9.83 33.11
N ARG A 583 4.69 9.28 31.98
CA ARG A 583 5.51 10.01 31.01
C ARG A 583 4.61 10.78 30.04
N PRO A 584 5.10 11.88 29.43
CA PRO A 584 4.29 12.70 28.56
C PRO A 584 3.82 11.97 27.28
N VAL A 585 2.61 12.27 26.84
CA VAL A 585 2.03 11.80 25.60
C VAL A 585 1.48 12.98 24.79
N THR A 586 2.05 13.26 23.64
CA THR A 586 1.60 14.32 22.74
C THR A 586 0.65 13.73 21.70
N VAL A 587 -0.61 14.12 21.78
CA VAL A 587 -1.66 13.73 20.84
C VAL A 587 -1.72 14.74 19.70
N ARG A 588 -1.43 14.30 18.48
CA ARG A 588 -1.66 15.11 17.29
C ARG A 588 -3.15 15.03 16.93
N THR A 589 -3.79 16.18 16.75
CA THR A 589 -5.15 16.22 16.23
C THR A 589 -5.20 15.72 14.80
N TRP A 590 -6.41 15.50 14.28
CA TRP A 590 -6.62 14.89 12.98
C TRP A 590 -5.76 15.49 11.85
N ASP A 591 -4.88 14.72 11.27
CA ASP A 591 -4.11 15.05 10.05
C ASP A 591 -4.66 14.23 8.88
N VAL A 592 -5.84 14.61 8.41
CA VAL A 592 -6.61 13.96 7.36
C VAL A 592 -6.52 14.76 6.07
N GLY A 593 -6.49 14.08 4.93
CA GLY A 593 -6.32 14.64 3.59
C GLY A 593 -4.99 14.21 2.95
N GLY A 594 -4.88 14.39 1.64
CA GLY A 594 -3.75 13.89 0.87
C GLY A 594 -3.73 12.35 0.84
N ASP A 595 -2.70 11.76 1.42
CA ASP A 595 -2.51 10.30 1.50
C ASP A 595 -3.15 9.63 2.73
N LYS A 596 -3.91 10.37 3.53
CA LYS A 596 -4.48 9.93 4.81
C LYS A 596 -6.02 10.10 4.81
N PRO A 597 -6.76 9.30 4.06
CA PRO A 597 -8.22 9.34 4.08
C PRO A 597 -8.78 8.78 5.38
N LEU A 598 -9.88 9.36 5.86
CA LEU A 598 -10.73 8.78 6.90
C LEU A 598 -12.16 8.70 6.39
N SER A 599 -12.81 7.55 6.59
CA SER A 599 -14.17 7.29 6.08
C SER A 599 -15.18 8.28 6.64
N PHE A 600 -15.10 8.58 7.94
CA PHE A 600 -15.99 9.48 8.63
C PHE A 600 -15.68 10.98 8.43
N LEU A 601 -14.58 11.29 7.75
CA LEU A 601 -14.14 12.66 7.44
C LEU A 601 -13.60 12.74 6.02
N PRO A 602 -14.45 12.55 5.00
CA PRO A 602 -14.00 12.54 3.61
C PRO A 602 -13.44 13.90 3.21
N ALA A 603 -12.20 13.88 2.72
CA ALA A 603 -11.61 15.07 2.11
C ALA A 603 -12.30 15.35 0.75
N PRO A 604 -12.38 16.61 0.32
CA PRO A 604 -12.91 16.94 -1.00
C PRO A 604 -12.04 16.33 -2.09
N ASP A 605 -12.67 16.11 -3.26
CA ASP A 605 -11.92 15.73 -4.45
C ASP A 605 -11.19 16.97 -5.00
N GLU A 606 -9.88 16.95 -4.95
CA GLU A 606 -9.00 18.07 -5.30
C GLU A 606 -7.93 17.65 -6.28
N ALA A 607 -7.62 18.50 -7.24
CA ALA A 607 -6.55 18.24 -8.21
C ALA A 607 -5.16 18.08 -7.56
N ASN A 608 -4.93 18.69 -6.41
CA ASN A 608 -3.70 18.63 -5.63
C ASN A 608 -3.98 18.42 -4.14
N PRO A 609 -4.39 17.22 -3.71
CA PRO A 609 -4.86 16.97 -2.34
C PRO A 609 -3.85 17.34 -1.24
N PHE A 610 -2.54 17.21 -1.53
CA PHE A 610 -1.50 17.61 -0.58
C PHE A 610 -1.39 19.12 -0.35
N LEU A 611 -1.86 19.93 -1.31
CA LEU A 611 -1.88 21.40 -1.22
C LEU A 611 -3.26 21.96 -0.84
N GLY A 612 -4.24 21.10 -0.70
CA GLY A 612 -5.63 21.44 -0.47
C GLY A 612 -6.06 21.45 1.00
N GLU A 613 -7.28 20.98 1.24
CA GLU A 613 -7.89 20.88 2.56
C GLU A 613 -7.33 19.65 3.31
N ARG A 614 -6.31 19.87 4.11
CA ARG A 614 -5.66 18.83 4.92
C ARG A 614 -5.45 19.30 6.35
N GLY A 615 -5.52 18.38 7.32
CA GLY A 615 -5.25 18.62 8.73
C GLY A 615 -6.17 19.70 9.28
N LEU A 616 -5.62 20.73 9.92
CA LEU A 616 -6.39 21.80 10.54
C LEU A 616 -7.33 22.55 9.58
N ARG A 617 -6.98 22.63 8.29
CA ARG A 617 -7.83 23.27 7.27
C ARG A 617 -9.12 22.47 7.03
N LEU A 618 -9.01 21.13 6.96
CA LEU A 618 -10.18 20.26 6.82
C LEU A 618 -11.08 20.34 8.06
N MET A 619 -10.50 20.50 9.27
CA MET A 619 -11.25 20.65 10.52
C MET A 619 -12.14 21.89 10.54
N ARG A 620 -11.89 22.91 9.72
CA ARG A 620 -12.80 24.06 9.58
C ARG A 620 -14.15 23.69 8.96
N ARG A 621 -14.22 22.58 8.19
CA ARG A 621 -15.47 22.07 7.63
C ARG A 621 -16.25 21.19 8.60
N ALA A 622 -15.54 20.57 9.55
CA ALA A 622 -16.10 19.66 10.55
C ALA A 622 -15.60 20.04 11.95
N PRO A 623 -15.89 21.27 12.43
CA PRO A 623 -15.38 21.77 13.71
C PRO A 623 -15.86 20.95 14.91
N GLU A 624 -17.01 20.26 14.79
CA GLU A 624 -17.54 19.34 15.80
C GLU A 624 -16.64 18.12 15.97
N VAL A 625 -16.06 17.56 14.89
CA VAL A 625 -15.15 16.40 14.96
C VAL A 625 -13.86 16.78 15.69
N LEU A 626 -13.34 17.99 15.43
CA LEU A 626 -12.19 18.51 16.16
C LEU A 626 -12.52 18.78 17.63
N ARG A 627 -13.67 19.40 17.91
CA ARG A 627 -14.12 19.68 19.28
C ARG A 627 -14.23 18.40 20.09
N ASP A 628 -14.81 17.34 19.54
CA ASP A 628 -14.99 16.07 20.22
C ASP A 628 -13.64 15.42 20.53
N GLN A 629 -12.68 15.49 19.60
CA GLN A 629 -11.31 15.03 19.85
C GLN A 629 -10.61 15.86 20.94
N LEU A 630 -10.70 17.18 20.89
CA LEU A 630 -10.11 18.05 21.89
C LEU A 630 -10.73 17.82 23.28
N THR A 631 -12.05 17.57 23.34
CA THR A 631 -12.73 17.20 24.59
C THR A 631 -12.17 15.89 25.15
N ALA A 632 -11.98 14.87 24.33
CA ALA A 632 -11.39 13.59 24.74
C ALA A 632 -9.96 13.77 25.26
N ILE A 633 -9.13 14.54 24.55
CA ILE A 633 -7.76 14.84 24.98
C ILE A 633 -7.77 15.55 26.34
N CYS A 634 -8.62 16.57 26.51
CA CYS A 634 -8.74 17.31 27.76
C CYS A 634 -9.23 16.44 28.92
N LEU A 635 -10.14 15.49 28.70
CA LEU A 635 -10.60 14.55 29.71
C LEU A 635 -9.44 13.68 30.24
N VAL A 636 -8.63 13.14 29.33
CA VAL A 636 -7.48 12.29 29.70
C VAL A 636 -6.36 13.11 30.36
N ALA A 637 -6.18 14.36 29.91
CA ALA A 637 -5.14 15.24 30.47
C ALA A 637 -5.38 15.65 31.94
N ARG A 638 -6.54 15.35 32.52
CA ARG A 638 -6.80 15.54 33.95
C ARG A 638 -6.01 14.59 34.84
N ASP A 639 -5.85 13.35 34.35
CA ASP A 639 -5.29 12.26 35.12
C ASP A 639 -3.90 11.83 34.62
N HIS A 640 -3.56 12.22 33.37
CA HIS A 640 -2.32 11.86 32.71
C HIS A 640 -1.63 13.07 32.08
N PRO A 641 -0.29 13.09 31.93
CA PRO A 641 0.45 14.18 31.27
C PRO A 641 0.27 14.10 29.74
N VAL A 642 -0.94 14.44 29.30
CA VAL A 642 -1.30 14.45 27.87
C VAL A 642 -1.27 15.88 27.36
N HIS A 643 -0.69 16.06 26.18
CA HIS A 643 -0.50 17.31 25.48
C HIS A 643 -1.21 17.29 24.14
N VAL A 644 -1.54 18.45 23.57
CA VAL A 644 -2.18 18.56 22.25
C VAL A 644 -1.25 19.24 21.26
N MET A 645 -1.24 18.73 20.02
CA MET A 645 -0.46 19.25 18.89
C MET A 645 -1.33 19.37 17.65
N PHE A 646 -1.38 20.56 17.03
CA PHE A 646 -2.12 20.81 15.82
C PHE A 646 -1.24 20.65 14.58
N PRO A 647 -1.63 19.81 13.58
CA PRO A 647 -0.89 19.58 12.34
C PRO A 647 -1.16 20.67 11.29
N MET A 648 -0.33 20.72 10.26
CA MET A 648 -0.54 21.47 9.02
C MET A 648 -0.77 22.98 9.19
N VAL A 649 -0.21 23.56 10.24
CA VAL A 649 -0.30 24.98 10.51
C VAL A 649 0.59 25.78 9.58
N SER A 650 0.08 26.87 9.02
CA SER A 650 0.81 27.78 8.14
C SER A 650 0.86 29.21 8.66
N THR A 651 -0.17 29.66 9.40
CA THR A 651 -0.31 31.04 9.85
C THR A 651 -0.70 31.15 11.32
N ALA A 652 -0.48 32.32 11.92
CA ALA A 652 -0.89 32.61 13.29
C ALA A 652 -2.41 32.59 13.47
N GLU A 653 -3.16 32.95 12.42
CA GLU A 653 -4.63 32.95 12.45
C GLU A 653 -5.17 31.51 12.51
N GLU A 654 -4.49 30.54 11.89
CA GLU A 654 -4.84 29.13 12.02
C GLU A 654 -4.61 28.65 13.45
N VAL A 655 -3.52 29.08 14.09
CA VAL A 655 -3.24 28.78 15.50
C VAL A 655 -4.30 29.40 16.40
N ALA A 656 -4.64 30.69 16.20
CA ALA A 656 -5.66 31.38 17.00
C ALA A 656 -7.00 30.63 16.93
N TRP A 657 -7.41 30.22 15.71
CA TRP A 657 -8.64 29.45 15.53
C TRP A 657 -8.59 28.10 16.25
N ALA A 658 -7.46 27.39 16.20
CA ALA A 658 -7.29 26.11 16.89
C ALA A 658 -7.35 26.24 18.42
N LEU A 659 -6.75 27.33 18.96
CA LEU A 659 -6.79 27.64 20.38
C LEU A 659 -8.20 27.98 20.84
N GLU A 660 -8.99 28.73 20.06
CA GLU A 660 -10.41 28.98 20.35
C GLU A 660 -11.21 27.68 20.45
N ARG A 661 -11.00 26.72 19.54
CA ARG A 661 -11.66 25.38 19.60
C ARG A 661 -11.23 24.61 20.84
N LEU A 662 -9.95 24.69 21.23
CA LEU A 662 -9.46 24.07 22.46
C LEU A 662 -10.10 24.74 23.71
N ASP A 663 -10.22 26.04 23.71
CA ASP A 663 -10.85 26.79 24.83
C ASP A 663 -12.34 26.44 24.95
N GLU A 664 -13.06 26.31 23.84
CA GLU A 664 -14.45 25.83 23.83
C GLU A 664 -14.56 24.39 24.39
N ALA A 665 -13.76 23.46 23.89
CA ALA A 665 -13.75 22.06 24.34
C ALA A 665 -13.39 21.95 25.82
N SER A 666 -12.37 22.65 26.28
CA SER A 666 -11.95 22.66 27.68
C SER A 666 -12.97 23.32 28.61
N SER A 667 -13.63 24.39 28.16
CA SER A 667 -14.68 25.08 28.94
C SER A 667 -15.88 24.17 29.20
N ALA A 668 -16.24 23.34 28.20
CA ALA A 668 -17.34 22.37 28.33
C ALA A 668 -17.13 21.35 29.43
N ILE A 669 -15.86 21.08 29.81
CA ILE A 669 -15.50 20.12 30.87
C ILE A 669 -15.05 20.80 32.16
N GLY A 670 -15.15 22.14 32.29
CA GLY A 670 -14.81 22.87 33.48
C GLY A 670 -13.41 23.52 33.53
N GLY A 671 -12.77 23.66 32.37
CA GLY A 671 -11.51 24.37 32.17
C GLY A 671 -10.37 23.48 31.64
N ARG A 672 -9.31 24.16 31.18
CA ARG A 672 -8.10 23.48 30.68
C ARG A 672 -7.40 22.73 31.81
N PRO A 673 -7.06 21.46 31.64
CA PRO A 673 -6.34 20.68 32.63
C PRO A 673 -4.99 21.30 33.00
N ALA A 674 -4.65 21.29 34.29
CA ALA A 674 -3.39 21.83 34.76
C ALA A 674 -2.21 20.99 34.22
N GLY A 675 -1.18 21.66 33.67
CA GLY A 675 0.00 20.99 33.10
C GLY A 675 -0.18 20.48 31.67
N MET A 676 -1.37 20.62 31.07
CA MET A 676 -1.57 20.31 29.66
C MET A 676 -0.84 21.35 28.81
N ARG A 677 0.13 20.89 28.03
CA ARG A 677 0.88 21.72 27.08
C ARG A 677 0.20 21.74 25.70
N VAL A 678 0.33 22.84 25.01
CA VAL A 678 -0.26 23.06 23.69
C VAL A 678 0.83 23.46 22.69
N GLY A 679 0.87 22.78 21.57
CA GLY A 679 1.84 23.04 20.53
C GLY A 679 1.29 22.84 19.11
N VAL A 680 2.15 23.11 18.14
CA VAL A 680 1.85 22.93 16.71
C VAL A 680 2.95 22.14 16.03
N MET A 681 2.59 21.50 14.92
CA MET A 681 3.56 20.89 14.04
C MET A 681 4.05 21.91 13.02
N ILE A 682 5.37 22.10 12.97
CA ILE A 682 6.03 22.92 11.94
C ILE A 682 6.43 22.02 10.80
N GLU A 683 5.59 21.95 9.80
CA GLU A 683 5.77 21.06 8.65
C GLU A 683 5.47 21.76 7.31
N VAL A 684 4.98 23.00 7.38
CA VAL A 684 4.78 23.88 6.23
C VAL A 684 5.90 24.93 6.24
N PRO A 685 6.62 25.18 5.13
CA PRO A 685 7.71 26.15 5.08
C PRO A 685 7.31 27.56 5.55
N ALA A 686 6.07 27.98 5.28
CA ALA A 686 5.55 29.28 5.75
C ALA A 686 5.57 29.37 7.28
N ALA A 687 5.17 28.30 7.99
CA ALA A 687 5.21 28.27 9.45
C ALA A 687 6.64 28.30 9.99
N ALA A 688 7.56 27.57 9.34
CA ALA A 688 8.99 27.59 9.72
C ALA A 688 9.60 28.98 9.56
N LEU A 689 9.28 29.68 8.46
CA LEU A 689 9.75 31.05 8.19
C LEU A 689 9.10 32.11 9.09
N ALA A 690 7.89 31.88 9.58
CA ALA A 690 7.13 32.79 10.42
C ALA A 690 7.01 32.30 11.88
N VAL A 691 7.89 31.38 12.32
CA VAL A 691 7.77 30.66 13.61
C VAL A 691 7.61 31.59 14.80
N ARG A 692 8.26 32.75 14.80
CA ARG A 692 8.13 33.79 15.85
C ARG A 692 6.68 34.25 16.08
N HIS A 693 5.85 34.20 15.04
CA HIS A 693 4.44 34.60 15.08
C HIS A 693 3.52 33.40 15.30
N VAL A 694 3.82 32.29 14.61
CA VAL A 694 3.04 31.04 14.68
C VAL A 694 3.13 30.40 16.06
N ALA A 695 4.31 30.44 16.69
CA ALA A 695 4.54 29.82 17.99
C ALA A 695 4.25 30.76 19.19
N GLN A 696 3.74 31.97 18.96
CA GLN A 696 3.47 32.93 20.04
C GLN A 696 2.48 32.36 21.04
N GLY A 697 2.88 32.26 22.30
CA GLY A 697 2.03 31.76 23.40
C GLY A 697 1.83 30.22 23.40
N LEU A 698 2.55 29.49 22.58
CA LEU A 698 2.56 28.03 22.60
C LEU A 698 3.67 27.49 23.52
N ASP A 699 3.41 26.34 24.14
CA ASP A 699 4.36 25.66 25.02
C ASP A 699 5.48 24.93 24.24
N PHE A 700 5.18 24.45 23.01
CA PHE A 700 6.14 23.74 22.19
C PHE A 700 5.80 23.79 20.69
N VAL A 701 6.80 23.53 19.89
CA VAL A 701 6.65 23.21 18.46
C VAL A 701 7.33 21.88 18.18
N SER A 702 6.76 21.09 17.25
CA SER A 702 7.36 19.83 16.80
C SER A 702 7.54 19.86 15.28
N ILE A 703 8.77 19.71 14.82
CA ILE A 703 9.10 19.81 13.40
C ILE A 703 8.81 18.48 12.69
N GLY A 704 7.86 18.50 11.75
CA GLY A 704 7.52 17.37 10.89
C GLY A 704 8.39 17.34 9.64
N THR A 705 9.59 16.79 9.71
CA THR A 705 10.60 16.87 8.64
C THR A 705 10.18 16.23 7.34
N ASN A 706 9.24 15.27 7.34
CA ASN A 706 8.77 14.58 6.14
C ASN A 706 7.95 15.53 5.25
N ASP A 707 6.92 16.13 5.80
CA ASP A 707 6.07 17.10 5.09
C ASP A 707 6.81 18.41 4.86
N LEU A 708 7.67 18.84 5.80
CA LEU A 708 8.52 20.01 5.60
C LEU A 708 9.44 19.84 4.38
N ALA A 709 10.06 18.67 4.21
CA ALA A 709 10.88 18.38 3.03
C ALA A 709 10.02 18.32 1.75
N GLN A 710 8.88 17.66 1.78
CA GLN A 710 7.96 17.56 0.65
C GLN A 710 7.56 18.94 0.13
N TYR A 711 7.10 19.82 1.01
CA TYR A 711 6.64 21.15 0.63
C TYR A 711 7.78 22.11 0.28
N THR A 712 8.92 22.01 0.96
CA THR A 712 10.11 22.81 0.64
C THR A 712 10.65 22.49 -0.73
N MET A 713 10.70 21.18 -1.08
CA MET A 713 11.24 20.70 -2.34
C MET A 713 10.20 20.61 -3.46
N ALA A 714 8.91 20.89 -3.17
CA ALA A 714 7.79 20.72 -4.09
C ALA A 714 7.79 19.32 -4.74
N ALA A 715 8.08 18.28 -3.94
CA ALA A 715 8.26 16.90 -4.40
C ALA A 715 7.46 15.94 -3.54
N GLU A 716 6.48 15.28 -4.13
CA GLU A 716 5.64 14.32 -3.45
C GLU A 716 6.41 13.04 -3.11
N ARG A 717 6.42 12.65 -1.82
CA ARG A 717 7.15 11.47 -1.33
C ARG A 717 6.63 10.13 -1.88
N GLY A 718 5.33 10.06 -2.22
CA GLY A 718 4.70 8.90 -2.82
C GLY A 718 5.01 8.71 -4.31
N ASN A 719 5.46 9.76 -4.99
CA ASN A 719 5.80 9.74 -6.40
C ASN A 719 7.26 9.34 -6.60
N THR A 720 7.48 8.12 -7.07
CA THR A 720 8.84 7.55 -7.26
C THR A 720 9.73 8.36 -8.18
N ALA A 721 9.17 9.11 -9.13
CA ALA A 721 9.95 9.94 -10.06
C ALA A 721 10.62 11.15 -9.37
N VAL A 722 10.04 11.65 -8.28
CA VAL A 722 10.50 12.87 -7.60
C VAL A 722 10.82 12.67 -6.11
N SER A 723 10.46 11.52 -5.53
CA SER A 723 10.62 11.24 -4.10
C SER A 723 12.06 11.40 -3.59
N ALA A 724 13.06 11.18 -4.46
CA ALA A 724 14.45 11.41 -4.11
C ALA A 724 14.77 12.88 -3.78
N LEU A 725 13.97 13.84 -4.26
CA LEU A 725 14.12 15.26 -3.94
C LEU A 725 13.58 15.56 -2.54
N ALA A 726 12.59 14.82 -2.05
CA ALA A 726 11.98 15.02 -0.74
C ALA A 726 12.81 14.43 0.41
N ASP A 727 14.12 14.28 0.24
CA ASP A 727 15.03 13.86 1.32
C ASP A 727 15.14 14.98 2.38
N ALA A 728 14.75 14.69 3.61
CA ALA A 728 14.84 15.65 4.72
C ALA A 728 16.28 16.04 5.10
N ARG A 729 17.31 15.41 4.51
CA ARG A 729 18.72 15.80 4.61
C ARG A 729 19.11 16.91 3.65
N GLN A 730 18.20 17.42 2.84
CA GLN A 730 18.46 18.61 2.01
C GLN A 730 18.95 19.77 2.90
N PRO A 731 20.05 20.46 2.55
CA PRO A 731 20.55 21.57 3.37
C PRO A 731 19.52 22.64 3.65
N VAL A 732 18.65 22.96 2.69
CA VAL A 732 17.56 23.93 2.86
C VAL A 732 16.54 23.50 3.93
N VAL A 733 16.29 22.19 4.10
CA VAL A 733 15.40 21.68 5.16
C VAL A 733 16.10 21.81 6.52
N LEU A 734 17.40 21.50 6.59
CA LEU A 734 18.20 21.70 7.81
C LEU A 734 18.31 23.19 8.19
N ASP A 735 18.39 24.10 7.20
CA ASP A 735 18.33 25.55 7.43
C ASP A 735 17.01 25.99 8.03
N LEU A 736 15.88 25.44 7.55
CA LEU A 736 14.58 25.70 8.15
C LEU A 736 14.49 25.19 9.60
N VAL A 737 15.06 24.02 9.90
CA VAL A 737 15.15 23.49 11.27
C VAL A 737 15.97 24.43 12.15
N ALA A 738 17.16 24.81 11.68
CA ALA A 738 18.03 25.76 12.40
C ALA A 738 17.34 27.09 12.68
N ARG A 739 16.61 27.59 11.69
CA ARG A 739 15.86 28.84 11.81
C ARG A 739 14.74 28.73 12.84
N VAL A 740 13.99 27.62 12.84
CA VAL A 740 12.96 27.38 13.86
C VAL A 740 13.56 27.40 15.26
N CYS A 741 14.68 26.69 15.49
CA CYS A 741 15.38 26.66 16.77
C CYS A 741 15.87 28.06 17.19
N ALA A 742 16.31 28.89 16.25
CA ALA A 742 16.84 30.22 16.54
C ALA A 742 15.76 31.31 16.74
N GLU A 743 14.62 31.20 16.08
CA GLU A 743 13.61 32.25 16.01
C GLU A 743 12.31 31.92 16.80
N VAL A 744 12.17 30.72 17.35
CA VAL A 744 11.04 30.38 18.21
C VAL A 744 10.98 31.29 19.44
N PRO A 745 9.80 31.70 19.94
CA PRO A 745 9.70 32.55 21.14
C PRO A 745 10.38 31.90 22.37
N GLU A 746 10.97 32.72 23.23
CA GLU A 746 11.62 32.28 24.45
C GLU A 746 10.66 31.47 25.34
N GLY A 747 11.11 30.29 25.80
CA GLY A 747 10.30 29.36 26.58
C GLY A 747 9.47 28.38 25.80
N THR A 748 9.42 28.49 24.47
CA THR A 748 8.78 27.49 23.61
C THR A 748 9.75 26.36 23.29
N HIS A 749 9.40 25.14 23.68
CA HIS A 749 10.20 23.94 23.49
C HIS A 749 10.21 23.47 22.01
N VAL A 750 11.37 23.08 21.48
CA VAL A 750 11.54 22.62 20.09
C VAL A 750 11.79 21.13 20.02
N ALA A 751 10.84 20.40 19.43
CA ALA A 751 10.92 18.97 19.16
C ALA A 751 11.00 18.67 17.65
N VAL A 752 11.45 17.46 17.29
CA VAL A 752 11.38 16.92 15.94
C VAL A 752 10.73 15.54 15.97
N CYS A 753 9.72 15.29 15.13
CA CYS A 753 8.99 14.02 15.06
C CYS A 753 9.00 13.35 13.68
N GLY A 754 9.63 13.95 12.67
CA GLY A 754 9.79 13.33 11.35
C GLY A 754 10.83 12.21 11.34
N ASP A 755 10.86 11.45 10.25
CA ASP A 755 11.72 10.26 10.10
C ASP A 755 13.22 10.58 10.22
N LEU A 756 13.62 11.81 9.93
CA LEU A 756 15.01 12.28 10.08
C LEU A 756 15.51 12.11 11.52
N ALA A 757 14.66 12.32 12.53
CA ALA A 757 15.00 12.12 13.93
C ALA A 757 15.37 10.66 14.27
N GLY A 758 14.85 9.70 13.50
CA GLY A 758 15.12 8.28 13.65
C GLY A 758 16.45 7.80 13.05
N ASP A 759 17.12 8.65 12.28
CA ASP A 759 18.49 8.39 11.81
C ASP A 759 19.48 8.81 12.91
N PRO A 760 20.23 7.88 13.53
CA PRO A 760 21.10 8.20 14.65
C PRO A 760 22.16 9.27 14.36
N ALA A 761 22.66 9.33 13.13
CA ALA A 761 23.64 10.34 12.72
C ALA A 761 22.99 11.72 12.49
N ALA A 762 21.80 11.75 11.88
CA ALA A 762 21.04 12.98 11.71
C ALA A 762 20.50 13.52 13.05
N ALA A 763 20.16 12.65 14.01
CA ALA A 763 19.77 13.04 15.35
C ALA A 763 20.83 13.90 16.07
N VAL A 764 22.11 13.59 15.86
CA VAL A 764 23.22 14.42 16.34
C VAL A 764 23.21 15.79 15.71
N VAL A 765 22.96 15.86 14.38
CA VAL A 765 22.86 17.15 13.66
C VAL A 765 21.68 17.97 14.23
N LEU A 766 20.52 17.35 14.41
CA LEU A 766 19.34 18.01 14.95
C LEU A 766 19.59 18.58 16.35
N ALA A 767 20.21 17.79 17.25
CA ALA A 767 20.62 18.28 18.57
C ALA A 767 21.62 19.46 18.45
N GLY A 768 22.58 19.38 17.52
CA GLY A 768 23.53 20.45 17.22
C GLY A 768 22.91 21.72 16.64
N LEU A 769 21.76 21.62 15.98
CA LEU A 769 20.96 22.76 15.48
C LEU A 769 20.13 23.43 16.59
N GLY A 770 20.05 22.83 17.77
CA GLY A 770 19.29 23.35 18.92
C GLY A 770 17.95 22.67 19.13
N VAL A 771 17.70 21.52 18.53
CA VAL A 771 16.53 20.70 18.83
C VAL A 771 16.66 20.11 20.24
N GLU A 772 15.64 20.29 21.06
CA GLU A 772 15.63 19.92 22.47
C GLU A 772 15.03 18.53 22.73
N GLU A 773 14.21 18.00 21.80
CA GLU A 773 13.54 16.70 21.92
C GLU A 773 13.43 16.00 20.58
N LEU A 774 13.62 14.68 20.57
CA LEU A 774 13.49 13.85 19.39
C LEU A 774 12.38 12.82 19.61
N SER A 775 11.44 12.69 18.65
CA SER A 775 10.42 11.66 18.67
C SER A 775 10.58 10.75 17.46
N VAL A 776 10.79 9.45 17.71
CA VAL A 776 11.21 8.48 16.70
C VAL A 776 10.36 7.22 16.76
N VAL A 777 10.40 6.37 15.72
CA VAL A 777 9.74 5.07 15.80
C VAL A 777 10.33 4.23 16.94
N PRO A 778 9.53 3.40 17.66
CA PRO A 778 9.96 2.71 18.88
C PRO A 778 11.31 2.00 18.76
N THR A 779 11.56 1.30 17.66
CA THR A 779 12.78 0.53 17.42
C THR A 779 14.05 1.38 17.26
N ARG A 780 13.93 2.70 17.07
CA ARG A 780 15.06 3.62 16.91
C ARG A 780 15.44 4.33 18.20
N VAL A 781 14.59 4.30 19.21
CA VAL A 781 14.81 5.03 20.49
C VAL A 781 16.17 4.72 21.11
N ALA A 782 16.47 3.44 21.32
CA ALA A 782 17.72 3.03 21.96
C ALA A 782 18.95 3.40 21.11
N LEU A 783 18.86 3.25 19.78
CA LEU A 783 19.95 3.58 18.84
C LEU A 783 20.26 5.07 18.82
N VAL A 784 19.23 5.92 18.79
CA VAL A 784 19.39 7.37 18.82
C VAL A 784 20.02 7.83 20.13
N LYS A 785 19.53 7.32 21.26
CA LYS A 785 20.12 7.61 22.58
C LYS A 785 21.59 7.20 22.68
N ALA A 786 21.93 6.00 22.19
CA ALA A 786 23.31 5.53 22.20
C ALA A 786 24.21 6.47 21.38
N ARG A 787 23.73 6.87 20.19
CA ARG A 787 24.49 7.76 19.31
C ARG A 787 24.69 9.16 19.88
N LEU A 788 23.69 9.73 20.55
CA LEU A 788 23.82 11.01 21.23
C LEU A 788 24.88 10.98 22.34
N ARG A 789 24.99 9.87 23.07
CA ARG A 789 26.00 9.70 24.14
C ARG A 789 27.44 9.60 23.65
N ASP A 790 27.63 9.30 22.37
CA ASP A 790 28.97 9.22 21.78
C ASP A 790 29.54 10.60 21.41
N VAL A 791 28.74 11.68 21.46
CA VAL A 791 29.10 12.99 20.94
C VAL A 791 28.79 14.08 21.96
N THR A 792 29.73 15.02 22.18
CA THR A 792 29.46 16.22 22.98
C THR A 792 28.56 17.20 22.23
N LEU A 793 27.89 18.10 22.95
CA LEU A 793 27.08 19.15 22.32
C LEU A 793 27.92 20.00 21.35
N ALA A 794 29.15 20.36 21.73
CA ALA A 794 30.04 21.12 20.85
C ALA A 794 30.39 20.34 19.58
N GLY A 795 30.57 19.01 19.68
CA GLY A 795 30.78 18.14 18.53
C GLY A 795 29.54 18.04 17.62
N ALA A 796 28.35 17.97 18.22
CA ALA A 796 27.09 18.00 17.52
C ALA A 796 26.88 19.33 16.76
N GLN A 797 27.17 20.45 17.40
CA GLN A 797 27.12 21.79 16.79
C GLN A 797 28.12 21.93 15.63
N ASP A 798 29.33 21.35 15.75
CA ASP A 798 30.29 21.36 14.65
C ASP A 798 29.77 20.54 13.47
N LEU A 799 29.26 19.36 13.71
CA LEU A 799 28.66 18.51 12.68
C LEU A 799 27.47 19.21 12.00
N ALA A 800 26.63 19.89 12.77
CA ALA A 800 25.49 20.66 12.28
C ALA A 800 25.95 21.81 11.33
N ARG A 801 26.95 22.61 11.73
CA ARG A 801 27.51 23.67 10.87
C ARG A 801 28.05 23.11 9.55
N ARG A 802 28.74 21.98 9.59
CA ARG A 802 29.24 21.31 8.40
C ARG A 802 28.10 20.76 7.51
N ALA A 803 27.04 20.24 8.09
CA ALA A 803 25.88 19.79 7.35
C ALA A 803 25.16 20.94 6.63
N LEU A 804 25.01 22.08 7.30
CA LEU A 804 24.46 23.31 6.69
C LEU A 804 25.35 23.86 5.56
N ALA A 805 26.66 23.63 5.58
CA ALA A 805 27.58 24.07 4.56
C ALA A 805 27.62 23.15 3.32
N CYS A 806 26.96 22.00 3.36
CA CYS A 806 26.84 21.09 2.20
C CYS A 806 25.93 21.70 1.13
N GLY A 807 26.20 21.35 -0.14
CA GLY A 807 25.39 21.80 -1.27
C GLY A 807 24.25 20.85 -1.66
N SER A 808 24.20 19.64 -1.07
CA SER A 808 23.21 18.63 -1.44
C SER A 808 22.95 17.61 -0.33
N ALA A 809 21.80 16.94 -0.38
CA ALA A 809 21.49 15.82 0.50
C ALA A 809 22.50 14.66 0.38
N ALA A 810 23.09 14.47 -0.81
CA ALA A 810 24.13 13.46 -1.03
C ALA A 810 25.40 13.78 -0.24
N GLU A 811 25.84 15.04 -0.23
CA GLU A 811 26.99 15.50 0.56
C GLU A 811 26.69 15.38 2.07
N VAL A 812 25.51 15.75 2.52
CA VAL A 812 25.08 15.55 3.92
C VAL A 812 25.11 14.06 4.28
N ARG A 813 24.59 13.17 3.45
CA ARG A 813 24.70 11.72 3.68
C ARG A 813 26.15 11.23 3.78
N ALA A 814 27.02 11.71 2.90
CA ALA A 814 28.44 11.36 2.93
C ALA A 814 29.11 11.87 4.22
N LEU A 815 28.81 13.10 4.63
CA LEU A 815 29.27 13.68 5.89
C LEU A 815 28.85 12.84 7.10
N LEU A 816 27.56 12.45 7.15
CA LEU A 816 27.01 11.65 8.25
C LEU A 816 27.61 10.23 8.28
N ALA A 817 27.82 9.61 7.12
CA ALA A 817 28.50 8.31 7.01
C ALA A 817 29.95 8.37 7.51
N GLY A 818 30.67 9.43 7.15
CA GLY A 818 32.04 9.66 7.65
C GLY A 818 32.09 9.89 9.16
N ALA A 819 31.13 10.63 9.71
CA ALA A 819 31.03 10.86 11.15
C ALA A 819 30.62 9.59 11.93
N ALA A 820 29.89 8.67 11.31
CA ALA A 820 29.54 7.37 11.89
C ALA A 820 30.75 6.40 11.97
N GLY A 821 31.71 6.51 11.03
CA GLY A 821 32.93 5.70 10.99
C GLY A 821 34.11 6.23 11.83
N ALA A 822 33.99 7.43 12.37
CA ALA A 822 35.05 8.07 13.15
C ALA A 822 35.01 7.78 14.66
N ILE A 823 34.25 6.80 15.10
CA ILE A 823 34.27 6.35 16.51
C ILE A 823 35.39 5.33 16.65
N PRO A 824 36.36 5.53 17.59
CA PRO A 824 37.35 4.50 17.88
C PRO A 824 36.66 3.21 18.33
N ALA A 825 37.23 2.08 17.88
CA ALA A 825 36.79 0.75 18.24
C ALA A 825 36.75 0.50 19.76
#